data_825b71a9491c6ec5a12afecd000b8f8e
#
_entry.id   825b71a9491c6ec5a12afecd000b8f8e
#
_cell.length_a   1.000
_cell.length_b   1.000
_cell.length_c   1.000
_cell.angle_alpha   90.00
_cell.angle_beta   90.00
_cell.angle_gamma   90.00
#
_symmetry.space_group_name_H-M   'P 1'
#
loop_
_entity.id
_entity.type
_entity.pdbx_description
1 polymer ?
#
loop_
_entity_poly.entity_id
_entity_poly.type
_entity_poly.pdbx_seq_one_letter_code
_entity_poly.pdbx_strand_id
1 'polypeptide(L)'
;MEPNSASKLGFFMGLFLLLGFQLVHCAVTYDRKAIVINGQRRILISGSIHYPRSTPEMWEDLIQKAKDGGLDVVETYVFWNVHEPTPGNYNFEGRYDLVRFLKTIQKAGLYAHLRIGPYVCAEWNFGGFPVWLKYVPGISFRTDNEPFKRAMQGFTQKIVGLMKSESLFESQGGPIILSQIENEYGAQSKLFGAAGHNYITWAAEMAVGLDTGVPWVMCKEEDAPDPVINTCNGFYCDSFSPNKPYKPTIWTETWSGWFTEFGGPIHQRPVQDLAYAVATFIQKGGSFVNYYMYHGGTNFGRTAGGPFITTSYDYDAPLDEYGLIRQPKYGHLKELHKAIKMCERALVSADPIITSLGNFQQAYVYTSESGDCSAFLSNHDSKSAARVMFNNMHYNLPPWSISILPDCRNVVFNTAKVGVQTSQMQMLPTNIPMLSWESYDEDLTSLDDSSTMTAPGLLEQINVTRDSTDYLCVDIASSESFLRGGELPTLIVQSTGHAVHIFINGQLTGSAFGTRQSRRFTYTGKVNLRAGTNRIALLSIAVGLPNVGGHFEAWNTGILGPVALHGLDQGKWDLSWQKWTYQVGLKGEAMNLASPNDFSSVEWMSGSLIAQKQQPLTWHKTIFNEPEGSEPLALDMEGMGKGQIWINGQSIGRYWTAFANGNCNGCSYAGGFRPTKCQLGCGKPTQRYYHVPRSWLKPTQNLLVLFEELGGDPSRISLVKRAVSSVCSEVAEYHPTIKNWHIESYGKVEDFHSPKVHLRCNPGQAISSIKFASFGTPLGTCGTYQEGTCHATTSYSVLQKKCIGKQRCAVTISNSNFGDPCPKVLKRLSVEAVCAPITSTNVEPNSRG
;
A
#
# COMPACT_ATOMS: atom_id res chain seq x y z
N MET A 1 -39.55 -2.94 -71.26
CA MET A 1 -39.44 -1.71 -70.43
C MET A 1 -38.60 -2.06 -69.23
N GLU A 2 -37.31 -1.74 -69.28
CA GLU A 2 -36.37 -1.97 -68.19
C GLU A 2 -36.47 -0.81 -67.17
N PRO A 3 -36.41 -1.07 -65.88
CA PRO A 3 -36.41 0.00 -64.91
C PRO A 3 -34.98 0.53 -64.62
N ASN A 4 -34.90 1.80 -64.62
CA ASN A 4 -33.77 2.72 -64.51
C ASN A 4 -32.62 2.31 -63.57
N SER A 5 -31.40 2.29 -64.12
CA SER A 5 -30.13 2.12 -63.42
C SER A 5 -29.79 3.25 -62.44
N ALA A 6 -30.50 4.36 -62.43
CA ALA A 6 -30.23 5.50 -61.55
C ALA A 6 -30.69 5.29 -60.08
N SER A 7 -31.66 4.39 -59.82
CA SER A 7 -32.16 4.13 -58.46
C SER A 7 -31.23 3.19 -57.67
N LYS A 8 -30.45 2.34 -58.36
CA LYS A 8 -29.51 1.43 -57.71
C LYS A 8 -28.21 2.14 -57.28
N LEU A 9 -27.80 3.18 -58.01
CA LEU A 9 -26.61 3.96 -57.69
C LEU A 9 -26.86 4.87 -56.45
N GLY A 10 -28.08 5.43 -56.34
CA GLY A 10 -28.48 6.21 -55.16
C GLY A 10 -28.58 5.38 -53.88
N PHE A 11 -29.04 4.12 -53.95
CA PHE A 11 -29.13 3.22 -52.80
C PHE A 11 -27.75 2.73 -52.35
N PHE A 12 -26.82 2.47 -53.24
CA PHE A 12 -25.43 2.11 -52.89
C PHE A 12 -24.64 3.31 -52.36
N MET A 13 -24.82 4.53 -52.87
CA MET A 13 -24.19 5.73 -52.27
C MET A 13 -24.79 6.09 -50.93
N GLY A 14 -26.08 5.90 -50.71
CA GLY A 14 -26.72 6.08 -49.39
C GLY A 14 -26.27 5.06 -48.39
N LEU A 15 -26.04 3.79 -48.79
CA LEU A 15 -25.54 2.76 -47.91
C LEU A 15 -24.03 2.96 -47.56
N PHE A 16 -23.24 3.46 -48.52
CA PHE A 16 -21.84 3.85 -48.26
C PHE A 16 -21.72 5.10 -47.35
N LEU A 17 -22.64 6.06 -47.45
CA LEU A 17 -22.73 7.21 -46.56
C LEU A 17 -23.23 6.83 -45.15
N LEU A 18 -24.08 5.80 -45.04
CA LEU A 18 -24.52 5.27 -43.70
C LEU A 18 -23.47 4.35 -43.07
N LEU A 19 -22.63 3.68 -43.83
CA LEU A 19 -21.51 2.88 -43.35
C LEU A 19 -20.25 3.73 -43.08
N GLY A 20 -20.17 4.96 -43.63
CA GLY A 20 -19.09 5.89 -43.38
C GLY A 20 -19.17 6.68 -42.06
N PHE A 21 -20.25 6.53 -41.27
CA PHE A 21 -20.46 7.29 -40.01
C PHE A 21 -20.30 6.45 -38.76
N GLN A 22 -19.55 5.35 -38.77
CA GLN A 22 -19.21 4.60 -37.58
C GLN A 22 -17.74 4.18 -37.53
N LEU A 23 -16.86 5.14 -37.59
CA LEU A 23 -15.54 5.05 -36.99
C LEU A 23 -15.29 6.38 -36.24
N VAL A 24 -16.10 6.66 -35.23
CA VAL A 24 -15.63 7.49 -34.13
C VAL A 24 -14.59 6.61 -33.43
N HIS A 25 -13.35 6.70 -33.85
CA HIS A 25 -12.25 6.19 -33.08
C HIS A 25 -12.33 6.91 -31.72
N CYS A 26 -12.78 6.18 -30.70
CA CYS A 26 -12.58 6.57 -29.32
C CYS A 26 -11.08 6.77 -29.16
N ALA A 27 -10.61 8.00 -29.11
CA ALA A 27 -9.20 8.29 -28.98
C ALA A 27 -8.98 8.96 -27.62
N VAL A 28 -8.12 8.37 -26.81
CA VAL A 28 -7.59 9.07 -25.65
C VAL A 28 -6.42 9.92 -26.11
N THR A 29 -6.56 11.22 -25.92
CA THR A 29 -5.54 12.23 -26.22
C THR A 29 -5.33 13.13 -25.00
N TYR A 30 -4.56 14.18 -25.16
CA TYR A 30 -4.40 15.19 -24.12
C TYR A 30 -4.19 16.57 -24.72
N ASP A 31 -4.47 17.57 -23.91
CA ASP A 31 -4.06 18.95 -24.17
C ASP A 31 -3.48 19.58 -22.88
N ARG A 32 -3.20 20.88 -22.93
CA ARG A 32 -2.64 21.60 -21.77
C ARG A 32 -3.49 21.53 -20.49
N LYS A 33 -4.78 21.24 -20.60
CA LYS A 33 -5.73 21.24 -19.49
C LYS A 33 -5.93 19.87 -18.88
N ALA A 34 -6.05 18.84 -19.70
CA ALA A 34 -6.47 17.53 -19.20
C ALA A 34 -6.22 16.40 -20.20
N ILE A 35 -6.39 15.18 -19.73
CA ILE A 35 -6.63 14.02 -20.58
C ILE A 35 -8.00 14.20 -21.24
N VAL A 36 -8.04 13.95 -22.55
CA VAL A 36 -9.24 14.05 -23.39
C VAL A 36 -9.70 12.64 -23.75
N ILE A 37 -10.89 12.27 -23.32
CA ILE A 37 -11.50 10.98 -23.62
C ILE A 37 -12.75 11.22 -24.44
N ASN A 38 -12.84 10.62 -25.62
CA ASN A 38 -13.98 10.83 -26.53
C ASN A 38 -14.25 12.32 -26.84
N GLY A 39 -13.18 13.11 -27.01
CA GLY A 39 -13.27 14.54 -27.27
C GLY A 39 -13.62 15.42 -26.07
N GLN A 40 -13.76 14.85 -24.89
CA GLN A 40 -14.07 15.58 -23.65
C GLN A 40 -12.89 15.61 -22.70
N ARG A 41 -12.51 16.80 -22.25
CA ARG A 41 -11.55 16.98 -21.14
C ARG A 41 -12.12 16.46 -19.84
N ARG A 42 -11.33 15.76 -19.04
CA ARG A 42 -11.78 15.16 -17.79
C ARG A 42 -10.85 15.50 -16.62
N ILE A 43 -11.43 15.75 -15.47
CA ILE A 43 -10.73 15.68 -14.20
C ILE A 43 -10.81 14.23 -13.73
N LEU A 44 -9.69 13.53 -13.66
CA LEU A 44 -9.65 12.10 -13.36
C LEU A 44 -9.09 11.84 -11.95
N ILE A 45 -9.86 11.13 -11.17
CA ILE A 45 -9.46 10.65 -9.84
C ILE A 45 -9.11 9.17 -9.96
N SER A 46 -7.87 8.85 -9.61
CA SER A 46 -7.28 7.52 -9.73
C SER A 46 -6.79 6.99 -8.39
N GLY A 47 -6.60 5.69 -8.28
CA GLY A 47 -5.99 5.07 -7.10
C GLY A 47 -5.29 3.76 -7.43
N SER A 48 -4.13 3.56 -6.80
CA SER A 48 -3.29 2.39 -6.99
C SER A 48 -3.80 1.19 -6.21
N ILE A 49 -4.02 0.08 -6.94
CA ILE A 49 -4.29 -1.26 -6.41
C ILE A 49 -3.37 -2.22 -7.14
N HIS A 50 -2.41 -2.79 -6.43
CA HIS A 50 -1.46 -3.73 -7.02
C HIS A 50 -2.00 -5.16 -6.95
N TYR A 51 -2.38 -5.74 -8.11
CA TYR A 51 -3.00 -7.06 -8.18
C TYR A 51 -2.26 -8.16 -7.41
N PRO A 52 -0.91 -8.25 -7.37
CA PRO A 52 -0.25 -9.34 -6.66
C PRO A 52 -0.29 -9.21 -5.13
N ARG A 53 -0.68 -8.04 -4.61
CA ARG A 53 -0.79 -7.75 -3.17
C ARG A 53 -2.15 -8.08 -2.57
N SER A 54 -3.02 -8.69 -3.37
CA SER A 54 -4.32 -9.23 -2.97
C SER A 54 -4.60 -10.53 -3.72
N THR A 55 -5.63 -11.27 -3.33
CA THR A 55 -6.04 -12.46 -4.08
C THR A 55 -7.06 -12.10 -5.15
N PRO A 56 -7.18 -12.90 -6.22
CA PRO A 56 -8.16 -12.64 -7.28
C PRO A 56 -9.61 -12.53 -6.78
N GLU A 57 -9.94 -13.20 -5.68
CA GLU A 57 -11.27 -13.16 -5.06
C GLU A 57 -11.55 -11.82 -4.36
N MET A 58 -10.51 -11.07 -3.99
CA MET A 58 -10.64 -9.73 -3.41
C MET A 58 -10.84 -8.64 -4.46
N TRP A 59 -10.42 -8.86 -5.73
CA TRP A 59 -10.32 -7.78 -6.73
C TRP A 59 -11.66 -7.11 -7.02
N GLU A 60 -12.74 -7.89 -7.17
CA GLU A 60 -14.06 -7.33 -7.49
C GLU A 60 -14.57 -6.39 -6.38
N ASP A 61 -14.42 -6.78 -5.12
CA ASP A 61 -14.80 -5.97 -3.95
C ASP A 61 -13.93 -4.71 -3.80
N LEU A 62 -12.61 -4.85 -3.98
CA LEU A 62 -11.66 -3.72 -3.92
C LEU A 62 -11.97 -2.68 -5.00
N ILE A 63 -12.17 -3.13 -6.25
CA ILE A 63 -12.47 -2.26 -7.39
C ILE A 63 -13.85 -1.60 -7.23
N GLN A 64 -14.85 -2.35 -6.73
CA GLN A 64 -16.17 -1.78 -6.45
C GLN A 64 -16.09 -0.70 -5.35
N LYS A 65 -15.34 -0.93 -4.28
CA LYS A 65 -15.10 0.08 -3.24
C LYS A 65 -14.34 1.30 -3.78
N ALA A 66 -13.40 1.11 -4.70
CA ALA A 66 -12.71 2.20 -5.38
C ALA A 66 -13.70 3.06 -6.19
N LYS A 67 -14.57 2.44 -6.98
CA LYS A 67 -15.65 3.10 -7.72
C LYS A 67 -16.60 3.85 -6.78
N ASP A 68 -17.05 3.18 -5.73
CA ASP A 68 -17.96 3.79 -4.73
C ASP A 68 -17.28 4.94 -3.97
N GLY A 69 -15.97 4.91 -3.84
CA GLY A 69 -15.13 5.98 -3.32
C GLY A 69 -14.97 7.18 -4.26
N GLY A 70 -15.50 7.08 -5.48
CA GLY A 70 -15.49 8.16 -6.48
C GLY A 70 -14.26 8.17 -7.38
N LEU A 71 -13.58 7.03 -7.54
CA LEU A 71 -12.50 6.91 -8.51
C LEU A 71 -13.07 6.74 -9.93
N ASP A 72 -12.37 7.30 -10.91
CA ASP A 72 -12.59 7.10 -12.35
C ASP A 72 -11.63 6.04 -12.91
N VAL A 73 -10.45 5.92 -12.31
CA VAL A 73 -9.33 5.13 -12.82
C VAL A 73 -8.76 4.25 -11.69
N VAL A 74 -8.39 3.03 -12.01
CA VAL A 74 -7.52 2.19 -11.17
C VAL A 74 -6.14 2.12 -11.81
N GLU A 75 -5.11 2.40 -11.03
CA GLU A 75 -3.73 2.29 -11.46
C GLU A 75 -3.10 1.02 -10.92
N THR A 76 -2.25 0.36 -11.69
CA THR A 76 -1.41 -0.73 -11.23
C THR A 76 -0.06 -0.75 -11.94
N TYR A 77 0.97 -1.20 -11.22
CA TYR A 77 2.23 -1.60 -11.82
C TYR A 77 2.15 -2.98 -12.46
N VAL A 78 3.11 -3.27 -13.35
CA VAL A 78 3.42 -4.60 -13.86
C VAL A 78 4.73 -5.07 -13.23
N PHE A 79 4.73 -6.21 -12.58
CA PHE A 79 5.87 -6.72 -11.81
C PHE A 79 6.63 -7.78 -12.62
N TRP A 80 7.73 -7.38 -13.24
CA TRP A 80 8.48 -8.25 -14.17
C TRP A 80 8.93 -9.57 -13.55
N ASN A 81 9.48 -9.53 -12.32
CA ASN A 81 10.03 -10.71 -11.65
C ASN A 81 9.01 -11.83 -11.40
N VAL A 82 7.72 -11.52 -11.23
CA VAL A 82 6.67 -12.53 -11.06
C VAL A 82 6.10 -13.02 -12.39
N HIS A 83 6.20 -12.19 -13.43
CA HIS A 83 5.74 -12.56 -14.76
C HIS A 83 6.78 -13.32 -15.58
N GLU A 84 8.06 -13.12 -15.33
CA GLU A 84 9.17 -13.81 -15.99
C GLU A 84 10.19 -14.27 -14.92
N PRO A 85 9.82 -15.24 -14.06
CA PRO A 85 10.69 -15.71 -12.98
C PRO A 85 11.99 -16.35 -13.49
N THR A 86 11.99 -16.89 -14.68
CA THR A 86 13.15 -17.37 -15.42
C THR A 86 13.08 -16.90 -16.89
N PRO A 87 14.21 -16.69 -17.58
CA PRO A 87 14.21 -16.14 -18.92
C PRO A 87 13.30 -16.90 -19.89
N GLY A 88 12.35 -16.19 -20.51
CA GLY A 88 11.41 -16.73 -21.48
C GLY A 88 10.21 -17.52 -20.91
N ASN A 89 10.21 -17.81 -19.60
CA ASN A 89 9.09 -18.47 -18.93
C ASN A 89 8.16 -17.44 -18.29
N TYR A 90 6.98 -17.30 -18.85
CA TYR A 90 6.00 -16.30 -18.41
C TYR A 90 4.90 -16.92 -17.55
N ASN A 91 4.54 -16.22 -16.48
CA ASN A 91 3.45 -16.57 -15.57
C ASN A 91 2.41 -15.44 -15.49
N PHE A 92 1.17 -15.75 -15.85
CA PHE A 92 0.02 -14.85 -15.77
C PHE A 92 -1.17 -15.55 -15.08
N GLU A 93 -0.91 -16.40 -14.10
CA GLU A 93 -1.93 -17.20 -13.41
C GLU A 93 -2.16 -16.73 -11.97
N GLY A 94 -3.34 -17.03 -11.43
CA GLY A 94 -3.69 -16.74 -10.04
C GLY A 94 -3.56 -15.26 -9.71
N ARG A 95 -2.77 -14.92 -8.71
CA ARG A 95 -2.51 -13.52 -8.30
C ARG A 95 -1.75 -12.70 -9.34
N TYR A 96 -1.18 -13.34 -10.34
CA TYR A 96 -0.42 -12.71 -11.42
C TYR A 96 -1.22 -12.61 -12.72
N ASP A 97 -2.53 -12.88 -12.69
CA ASP A 97 -3.42 -12.73 -13.85
C ASP A 97 -3.78 -11.26 -14.09
N LEU A 98 -2.87 -10.55 -14.73
CA LEU A 98 -3.01 -9.13 -15.10
C LEU A 98 -4.21 -8.91 -16.03
N VAL A 99 -4.47 -9.83 -16.95
CA VAL A 99 -5.59 -9.74 -17.89
C VAL A 99 -6.93 -9.78 -17.15
N ARG A 100 -7.10 -10.74 -16.26
CA ARG A 100 -8.30 -10.84 -15.40
C ARG A 100 -8.49 -9.61 -14.53
N PHE A 101 -7.41 -9.07 -13.96
CA PHE A 101 -7.47 -7.86 -13.14
C PHE A 101 -7.97 -6.66 -13.95
N LEU A 102 -7.43 -6.42 -15.14
CA LEU A 102 -7.85 -5.33 -16.03
C LEU A 102 -9.28 -5.51 -16.55
N LYS A 103 -9.68 -6.74 -16.88
CA LYS A 103 -11.07 -7.05 -17.24
C LYS A 103 -12.04 -6.81 -16.08
N THR A 104 -11.60 -7.02 -14.82
CA THR A 104 -12.41 -6.70 -13.65
C THR A 104 -12.60 -5.19 -13.50
N ILE A 105 -11.58 -4.38 -13.75
CA ILE A 105 -11.68 -2.91 -13.80
C ILE A 105 -12.67 -2.49 -14.89
N GLN A 106 -12.56 -3.06 -16.10
CA GLN A 106 -13.47 -2.79 -17.22
C GLN A 106 -14.93 -3.15 -16.87
N LYS A 107 -15.15 -4.32 -16.27
CA LYS A 107 -16.48 -4.78 -15.83
C LYS A 107 -17.11 -3.81 -14.83
N ALA A 108 -16.31 -3.21 -13.97
CA ALA A 108 -16.77 -2.19 -13.03
C ALA A 108 -17.08 -0.85 -13.72
N GLY A 109 -16.73 -0.65 -14.97
CA GLY A 109 -16.89 0.59 -15.71
C GLY A 109 -15.90 1.67 -15.30
N LEU A 110 -14.72 1.28 -14.85
CA LEU A 110 -13.60 2.15 -14.55
C LEU A 110 -12.55 2.07 -15.67
N TYR A 111 -11.75 3.13 -15.80
CA TYR A 111 -10.54 3.13 -16.61
C TYR A 111 -9.35 2.54 -15.87
N ALA A 112 -8.30 2.22 -16.61
CA ALA A 112 -7.03 1.76 -16.07
C ALA A 112 -5.86 2.64 -16.51
N HIS A 113 -4.93 2.88 -15.59
CA HIS A 113 -3.59 3.38 -15.90
C HIS A 113 -2.59 2.24 -15.67
N LEU A 114 -1.95 1.76 -16.73
CA LEU A 114 -1.02 0.64 -16.69
C LEU A 114 0.42 1.14 -16.62
N ARG A 115 1.05 1.02 -15.46
CA ARG A 115 2.45 1.41 -15.27
C ARG A 115 3.35 0.20 -15.52
N ILE A 116 3.82 0.06 -16.77
CA ILE A 116 4.63 -1.10 -17.18
C ILE A 116 6.00 -1.07 -16.50
N GLY A 117 6.57 0.08 -16.35
CA GLY A 117 7.92 0.25 -15.80
C GLY A 117 9.00 -0.05 -16.87
N PRO A 118 9.63 -1.24 -16.88
CA PRO A 118 9.50 -2.39 -15.97
C PRO A 118 10.19 -2.27 -14.61
N TYR A 119 10.94 -1.19 -14.37
CA TYR A 119 11.31 -0.82 -13.02
C TYR A 119 10.14 -0.15 -12.31
N VAL A 120 9.75 -0.68 -11.17
CA VAL A 120 8.57 -0.19 -10.45
C VAL A 120 8.88 0.37 -9.06
N CYS A 121 10.05 0.13 -8.49
CA CYS A 121 10.38 0.46 -7.10
C CYS A 121 9.42 -0.22 -6.10
N ALA A 122 8.30 0.41 -5.81
CA ALA A 122 7.12 -0.07 -5.11
C ALA A 122 7.38 -0.86 -3.82
N GLU A 123 8.53 -0.67 -3.16
CA GLU A 123 9.00 -1.48 -2.02
C GLU A 123 8.90 -2.98 -2.31
N TRP A 124 8.99 -3.32 -3.60
CA TRP A 124 8.94 -4.67 -4.12
C TRP A 124 10.34 -5.24 -4.30
N ASN A 125 10.48 -6.54 -4.10
CA ASN A 125 11.76 -7.24 -4.18
C ASN A 125 12.49 -6.92 -5.49
N PHE A 126 13.73 -6.47 -5.37
CA PHE A 126 14.62 -6.06 -6.47
C PHE A 126 14.01 -5.01 -7.43
N GLY A 127 13.13 -4.13 -6.89
CA GLY A 127 12.46 -3.06 -7.66
C GLY A 127 11.53 -3.54 -8.77
N GLY A 128 11.13 -4.82 -8.72
CA GLY A 128 10.31 -5.49 -9.72
C GLY A 128 11.10 -6.22 -10.80
N PHE A 129 12.41 -6.05 -10.85
CA PHE A 129 13.26 -6.79 -11.79
C PHE A 129 13.44 -8.25 -11.37
N PRO A 130 13.50 -9.21 -12.30
CA PRO A 130 13.91 -10.57 -12.01
C PRO A 130 15.40 -10.61 -11.71
N VAL A 131 15.81 -11.39 -10.68
CA VAL A 131 17.21 -11.44 -10.25
C VAL A 131 18.13 -12.05 -11.32
N TRP A 132 17.62 -12.96 -12.17
CA TRP A 132 18.39 -13.52 -13.26
C TRP A 132 18.95 -12.44 -14.21
N LEU A 133 18.27 -11.28 -14.32
CA LEU A 133 18.67 -10.18 -15.20
C LEU A 133 20.08 -9.67 -14.87
N LYS A 134 20.45 -9.60 -13.58
CA LYS A 134 21.79 -9.13 -13.17
C LYS A 134 22.94 -10.01 -13.66
N TYR A 135 22.65 -11.22 -14.13
CA TYR A 135 23.64 -12.18 -14.61
C TYR A 135 23.77 -12.21 -16.14
N VAL A 136 23.04 -11.38 -16.85
CA VAL A 136 23.22 -11.21 -18.28
C VAL A 136 24.60 -10.56 -18.52
N PRO A 137 25.46 -11.13 -19.35
CA PRO A 137 26.81 -10.63 -19.54
C PRO A 137 26.85 -9.16 -20.00
N GLY A 138 27.62 -8.34 -19.31
CA GLY A 138 27.79 -6.92 -19.62
C GLY A 138 26.62 -6.02 -19.27
N ILE A 139 25.62 -6.52 -18.53
CA ILE A 139 24.44 -5.73 -18.15
C ILE A 139 24.77 -4.67 -17.10
N SER A 140 24.12 -3.53 -17.25
CA SER A 140 24.06 -2.46 -16.25
C SER A 140 22.66 -1.85 -16.31
N PHE A 141 21.99 -1.77 -15.16
CA PHE A 141 20.58 -1.43 -15.11
C PHE A 141 20.31 0.07 -15.33
N ARG A 142 19.23 0.36 -16.05
CA ARG A 142 18.65 1.69 -16.19
C ARG A 142 19.65 2.74 -16.67
N THR A 143 20.45 2.39 -17.68
CA THR A 143 21.42 3.28 -18.35
C THR A 143 21.52 2.92 -19.83
N ASP A 144 22.31 3.68 -20.62
CA ASP A 144 22.55 3.40 -22.04
C ASP A 144 23.41 2.14 -22.21
N ASN A 145 22.80 1.00 -21.99
CA ASN A 145 23.40 -0.33 -21.97
C ASN A 145 22.59 -1.30 -22.82
N GLU A 146 23.18 -1.78 -23.92
CA GLU A 146 22.46 -2.62 -24.90
C GLU A 146 21.88 -3.91 -24.31
N PRO A 147 22.57 -4.67 -23.43
CA PRO A 147 21.97 -5.84 -22.78
C PRO A 147 20.71 -5.49 -21.99
N PHE A 148 20.74 -4.40 -21.23
CA PHE A 148 19.59 -3.96 -20.43
C PHE A 148 18.43 -3.46 -21.32
N LYS A 149 18.73 -2.58 -22.29
CA LYS A 149 17.72 -2.06 -23.22
C LYS A 149 17.01 -3.18 -23.97
N ARG A 150 17.75 -4.18 -24.45
CA ARG A 150 17.17 -5.35 -25.15
C ARG A 150 16.25 -6.16 -24.25
N ALA A 151 16.62 -6.42 -23.01
CA ALA A 151 15.81 -7.15 -22.06
C ALA A 151 14.52 -6.37 -21.70
N MET A 152 14.65 -5.08 -21.39
CA MET A 152 13.53 -4.17 -21.11
C MET A 152 12.57 -4.09 -22.28
N GLN A 153 13.07 -3.92 -23.51
CA GLN A 153 12.25 -3.88 -24.72
C GLN A 153 11.48 -5.18 -24.90
N GLY A 154 12.13 -6.33 -24.75
CA GLY A 154 11.50 -7.64 -24.89
C GLY A 154 10.34 -7.82 -23.92
N PHE A 155 10.53 -7.48 -22.65
CA PHE A 155 9.46 -7.56 -21.65
C PHE A 155 8.34 -6.57 -21.93
N THR A 156 8.66 -5.31 -22.24
CA THR A 156 7.66 -4.29 -22.57
C THR A 156 6.82 -4.68 -23.78
N GLN A 157 7.46 -5.19 -24.83
CA GLN A 157 6.78 -5.73 -26.02
C GLN A 157 5.86 -6.91 -25.68
N LYS A 158 6.29 -7.80 -24.78
CA LYS A 158 5.48 -8.94 -24.33
C LYS A 158 4.21 -8.46 -23.63
N ILE A 159 4.33 -7.49 -22.70
CA ILE A 159 3.17 -6.94 -21.97
C ILE A 159 2.24 -6.19 -22.92
N VAL A 160 2.76 -5.26 -23.74
CA VAL A 160 1.95 -4.52 -24.71
C VAL A 160 1.27 -5.44 -25.72
N GLY A 161 2.00 -6.45 -26.21
CA GLY A 161 1.45 -7.49 -27.11
C GLY A 161 0.29 -8.25 -26.46
N LEU A 162 0.44 -8.65 -25.19
CA LEU A 162 -0.63 -9.30 -24.43
C LEU A 162 -1.85 -8.37 -24.27
N MET A 163 -1.63 -7.10 -23.89
CA MET A 163 -2.74 -6.14 -23.76
C MET A 163 -3.47 -5.91 -25.09
N LYS A 164 -2.73 -5.83 -26.20
CA LYS A 164 -3.30 -5.69 -27.54
C LYS A 164 -4.10 -6.93 -27.96
N SER A 165 -3.57 -8.12 -27.74
CA SER A 165 -4.26 -9.38 -28.10
C SER A 165 -5.56 -9.58 -27.34
N GLU A 166 -5.66 -9.03 -26.12
CA GLU A 166 -6.84 -9.07 -25.25
C GLU A 166 -7.75 -7.84 -25.44
N SER A 167 -7.43 -6.93 -26.39
CA SER A 167 -8.17 -5.70 -26.66
C SER A 167 -8.36 -4.80 -25.41
N LEU A 168 -7.32 -4.64 -24.61
CA LEU A 168 -7.40 -3.93 -23.33
C LEU A 168 -7.06 -2.45 -23.39
N PHE A 169 -6.49 -1.96 -24.49
CA PHE A 169 -6.31 -0.50 -24.68
C PHE A 169 -7.65 0.15 -25.06
N GLU A 170 -7.84 1.40 -24.59
CA GLU A 170 -9.07 2.14 -24.89
C GLU A 170 -9.27 2.32 -26.41
N SER A 171 -8.21 2.49 -27.16
CA SER A 171 -8.20 2.49 -28.64
C SER A 171 -8.82 1.23 -29.28
N GLN A 172 -8.94 0.14 -28.52
CA GLN A 172 -9.58 -1.11 -28.89
C GLN A 172 -10.90 -1.36 -28.15
N GLY A 173 -11.36 -0.39 -27.33
CA GLY A 173 -12.54 -0.53 -26.46
C GLY A 173 -12.25 -1.09 -25.07
N GLY A 174 -10.99 -1.21 -24.68
CA GLY A 174 -10.56 -1.66 -23.35
C GLY A 174 -10.51 -0.53 -22.32
N PRO A 175 -10.11 -0.84 -21.06
CA PRO A 175 -10.09 0.12 -19.98
C PRO A 175 -8.82 0.98 -19.91
N ILE A 176 -7.72 0.59 -20.58
CA ILE A 176 -6.42 1.26 -20.43
C ILE A 176 -6.45 2.58 -21.20
N ILE A 177 -6.35 3.71 -20.46
CA ILE A 177 -6.32 5.06 -21.02
C ILE A 177 -4.94 5.72 -20.97
N LEU A 178 -4.04 5.24 -20.15
CA LEU A 178 -2.67 5.72 -19.97
C LEU A 178 -1.73 4.55 -19.79
N SER A 179 -0.51 4.65 -20.31
CA SER A 179 0.59 3.73 -20.06
C SER A 179 1.79 4.47 -19.52
N GLN A 180 2.57 3.86 -18.62
CA GLN A 180 3.80 4.44 -18.11
C GLN A 180 4.99 3.57 -18.46
N ILE A 181 6.07 4.21 -18.90
CA ILE A 181 7.40 3.64 -19.07
C ILE A 181 8.34 4.22 -18.02
N GLU A 182 9.25 3.40 -17.46
CA GLU A 182 10.15 3.77 -16.39
C GLU A 182 9.44 4.18 -15.07
N ASN A 183 10.21 4.49 -14.04
CA ASN A 183 9.70 5.04 -12.78
C ASN A 183 10.77 5.90 -12.08
N GLU A 184 10.44 7.17 -11.79
CA GLU A 184 11.25 8.12 -11.04
C GLU A 184 12.71 8.20 -11.51
N TYR A 185 12.94 8.23 -12.82
CA TYR A 185 14.28 8.14 -13.38
C TYR A 185 15.08 9.46 -13.32
N GLY A 186 14.44 10.62 -13.19
CA GLY A 186 15.10 11.93 -13.32
C GLY A 186 16.32 12.14 -12.43
N ALA A 187 16.33 11.61 -11.21
CA ALA A 187 17.51 11.66 -10.34
C ALA A 187 18.67 10.82 -10.86
N GLN A 188 18.38 9.65 -11.44
CA GLN A 188 19.39 8.77 -12.04
C GLN A 188 19.85 9.28 -13.40
N SER A 189 18.97 9.86 -14.20
CA SER A 189 19.32 10.53 -15.45
C SER A 189 20.40 11.58 -15.20
N LYS A 190 20.20 12.44 -14.20
CA LYS A 190 21.18 13.45 -13.79
C LYS A 190 22.49 12.84 -13.28
N LEU A 191 22.41 11.74 -12.52
CA LEU A 191 23.59 11.04 -12.00
C LEU A 191 24.44 10.41 -13.11
N PHE A 192 23.80 9.83 -14.13
CA PHE A 192 24.48 9.13 -15.23
C PHE A 192 24.83 10.06 -16.40
N GLY A 193 24.39 11.33 -16.37
CA GLY A 193 24.71 12.32 -17.39
C GLY A 193 24.26 11.90 -18.80
N ALA A 194 25.15 11.92 -19.77
CA ALA A 194 24.82 11.59 -21.16
C ALA A 194 24.22 10.17 -21.33
N ALA A 195 24.75 9.19 -20.60
CA ALA A 195 24.23 7.81 -20.66
C ALA A 195 22.80 7.73 -20.10
N GLY A 196 22.49 8.51 -19.03
CA GLY A 196 21.15 8.61 -18.49
C GLY A 196 20.17 9.27 -19.49
N HIS A 197 20.59 10.37 -20.09
CA HIS A 197 19.77 11.08 -21.08
C HIS A 197 19.52 10.23 -22.36
N ASN A 198 20.52 9.56 -22.86
CA ASN A 198 20.37 8.64 -24.00
C ASN A 198 19.41 7.50 -23.70
N TYR A 199 19.51 6.94 -22.51
CA TYR A 199 18.63 5.86 -22.06
C TYR A 199 17.18 6.31 -21.97
N ILE A 200 16.87 7.45 -21.36
CA ILE A 200 15.48 7.92 -21.21
C ILE A 200 14.87 8.29 -22.56
N THR A 201 15.65 8.86 -23.45
CA THR A 201 15.23 9.16 -24.83
C THR A 201 14.87 7.87 -25.57
N TRP A 202 15.75 6.88 -25.51
CA TRP A 202 15.50 5.55 -26.09
C TRP A 202 14.25 4.89 -25.48
N ALA A 203 14.07 4.96 -24.15
CA ALA A 203 12.92 4.35 -23.49
C ALA A 203 11.60 4.98 -23.91
N ALA A 204 11.58 6.31 -24.09
CA ALA A 204 10.41 7.03 -24.61
C ALA A 204 10.10 6.64 -26.07
N GLU A 205 11.11 6.63 -26.96
CA GLU A 205 10.96 6.26 -28.37
C GLU A 205 10.49 4.80 -28.51
N MET A 206 11.06 3.89 -27.73
CA MET A 206 10.68 2.48 -27.69
C MET A 206 9.22 2.31 -27.26
N ALA A 207 8.79 2.99 -26.20
CA ALA A 207 7.42 2.92 -25.70
C ALA A 207 6.41 3.48 -26.71
N VAL A 208 6.66 4.67 -27.25
CA VAL A 208 5.81 5.31 -28.26
C VAL A 208 5.73 4.47 -29.52
N GLY A 209 6.86 3.88 -29.95
CA GLY A 209 6.93 3.00 -31.13
C GLY A 209 6.10 1.71 -30.99
N LEU A 210 5.64 1.36 -29.79
CA LEU A 210 4.71 0.23 -29.60
C LEU A 210 3.26 0.53 -30.05
N ASP A 211 2.94 1.76 -30.40
CA ASP A 211 1.65 2.17 -30.97
C ASP A 211 0.43 1.61 -30.21
N THR A 212 0.31 1.98 -28.94
CA THR A 212 -0.78 1.53 -28.07
C THR A 212 -2.11 2.28 -28.32
N GLY A 213 -2.05 3.40 -29.02
CA GLY A 213 -3.20 4.30 -29.24
C GLY A 213 -3.64 5.08 -28.00
N VAL A 214 -2.86 5.06 -26.91
CA VAL A 214 -3.09 5.84 -25.70
C VAL A 214 -1.81 6.57 -25.28
N PRO A 215 -1.90 7.72 -24.57
CA PRO A 215 -0.73 8.48 -24.14
C PRO A 215 0.18 7.68 -23.20
N TRP A 216 1.47 7.96 -23.30
CA TRP A 216 2.49 7.50 -22.37
C TRP A 216 2.89 8.59 -21.38
N VAL A 217 3.21 8.17 -20.15
CA VAL A 217 3.70 9.05 -19.08
C VAL A 217 5.04 8.59 -18.54
N MET A 218 5.81 9.52 -17.98
CA MET A 218 7.01 9.29 -17.16
C MET A 218 6.91 10.13 -15.90
N CYS A 219 7.01 9.50 -14.73
CA CYS A 219 6.96 10.22 -13.47
C CYS A 219 8.35 10.66 -13.00
N LYS A 220 8.40 11.85 -12.37
CA LYS A 220 9.64 12.48 -11.89
C LYS A 220 10.76 12.50 -12.94
N GLU A 221 10.40 12.75 -14.19
CA GLU A 221 11.34 12.96 -15.29
C GLU A 221 11.09 14.33 -15.90
N GLU A 222 11.94 15.29 -15.51
CA GLU A 222 11.79 16.69 -15.96
C GLU A 222 12.03 16.84 -17.48
N ASP A 223 12.86 15.96 -18.05
CA ASP A 223 13.27 15.97 -19.46
C ASP A 223 12.53 14.91 -20.29
N ALA A 224 11.35 14.45 -19.84
CA ALA A 224 10.58 13.45 -20.57
C ALA A 224 10.39 13.85 -22.05
N PRO A 225 10.90 13.04 -23.03
CA PRO A 225 10.82 13.36 -24.44
C PRO A 225 9.38 13.40 -24.96
N ASP A 226 9.11 14.24 -25.95
CA ASP A 226 7.79 14.27 -26.60
C ASP A 226 7.51 12.98 -27.39
N PRO A 227 6.26 12.53 -27.42
CA PRO A 227 5.05 13.08 -26.84
C PRO A 227 4.75 12.59 -25.41
N VAL A 228 5.71 11.98 -24.71
CA VAL A 228 5.51 11.41 -23.36
C VAL A 228 5.23 12.53 -22.34
N ILE A 229 4.20 12.39 -21.55
CA ILE A 229 3.79 13.36 -20.52
C ILE A 229 4.66 13.16 -19.27
N ASN A 230 5.37 14.21 -18.82
CA ASN A 230 6.03 14.17 -17.52
C ASN A 230 5.04 14.41 -16.38
N THR A 231 5.21 13.72 -15.27
CA THR A 231 4.27 13.75 -14.15
C THR A 231 4.98 13.87 -12.80
N CYS A 232 4.23 14.22 -11.76
CA CYS A 232 4.74 14.39 -10.40
C CYS A 232 4.44 13.19 -9.51
N ASN A 233 5.35 12.90 -8.56
CA ASN A 233 5.14 11.98 -7.43
C ASN A 233 5.54 12.68 -6.13
N GLY A 234 4.79 12.51 -5.05
CA GLY A 234 5.14 13.09 -3.75
C GLY A 234 3.95 13.23 -2.81
N PHE A 235 4.22 13.82 -1.63
CA PHE A 235 3.18 14.23 -0.70
C PHE A 235 2.46 15.50 -1.18
N TYR A 236 3.12 16.33 -1.98
CA TYR A 236 2.60 17.58 -2.55
C TYR A 236 3.16 17.75 -3.96
N CYS A 237 2.30 18.14 -4.90
CA CYS A 237 2.65 18.42 -6.30
C CYS A 237 2.08 19.75 -6.80
N ASP A 238 1.69 20.60 -5.89
CA ASP A 238 1.10 21.92 -6.21
C ASP A 238 2.09 22.94 -6.79
N SER A 239 3.40 22.66 -6.71
CA SER A 239 4.46 23.43 -7.37
C SER A 239 4.96 22.82 -8.69
N PHE A 240 4.41 21.65 -9.07
CA PHE A 240 4.81 20.99 -10.31
C PHE A 240 4.24 21.71 -11.54
N SER A 241 5.06 21.79 -12.58
CA SER A 241 4.66 22.26 -13.90
C SER A 241 5.14 21.27 -14.96
N PRO A 242 4.32 20.96 -15.97
CA PRO A 242 4.75 20.15 -17.09
C PRO A 242 5.94 20.77 -17.84
N ASN A 243 6.79 19.93 -18.44
CA ASN A 243 7.98 20.40 -19.17
C ASN A 243 7.67 21.05 -20.52
N LYS A 244 6.42 20.96 -20.98
CA LYS A 244 5.92 21.63 -22.19
C LYS A 244 4.54 22.26 -21.93
N PRO A 245 4.25 23.45 -22.49
CA PRO A 245 3.03 24.19 -22.20
C PRO A 245 1.74 23.53 -22.71
N TYR A 246 1.84 22.52 -23.58
CA TYR A 246 0.69 21.78 -24.12
C TYR A 246 0.43 20.47 -23.38
N LYS A 247 1.26 20.08 -22.40
CA LYS A 247 1.06 18.89 -21.58
C LYS A 247 0.21 19.20 -20.35
N PRO A 248 -0.70 18.30 -19.92
CA PRO A 248 -1.52 18.49 -18.73
C PRO A 248 -0.72 18.28 -17.43
N THR A 249 -1.22 18.86 -16.35
CA THR A 249 -0.66 18.72 -15.01
C THR A 249 -1.23 17.46 -14.35
N ILE A 250 -0.37 16.44 -14.16
CA ILE A 250 -0.71 15.09 -13.69
C ILE A 250 0.10 14.72 -12.44
N TRP A 251 -0.56 14.08 -11.47
CA TRP A 251 0.05 13.55 -10.24
C TRP A 251 -0.12 12.03 -10.19
N THR A 252 0.92 11.31 -10.57
CA THR A 252 0.91 9.85 -10.70
C THR A 252 1.09 9.11 -9.39
N GLU A 253 1.69 9.73 -8.36
CA GLU A 253 1.75 9.16 -7.02
C GLU A 253 1.48 10.23 -5.96
N THR A 254 0.22 10.31 -5.53
CA THR A 254 -0.19 11.08 -4.35
C THR A 254 -0.07 10.17 -3.14
N TRP A 255 1.02 10.26 -2.39
CA TRP A 255 1.29 9.35 -1.30
C TRP A 255 0.28 9.51 -0.16
N SER A 256 -0.66 8.55 -0.07
CA SER A 256 -1.76 8.57 0.90
C SER A 256 -1.33 8.29 2.34
N GLY A 257 -0.18 7.69 2.51
CA GLY A 257 0.50 7.35 3.76
C GLY A 257 1.96 7.09 3.49
N TRP A 258 2.51 6.02 4.07
CA TRP A 258 3.88 5.56 3.82
C TRP A 258 4.02 4.07 4.12
N PHE A 259 5.00 3.42 3.51
CA PHE A 259 5.33 2.03 3.79
C PHE A 259 5.98 1.87 5.18
N THR A 260 5.98 0.64 5.67
CA THR A 260 6.51 0.28 6.99
C THR A 260 7.68 -0.70 6.84
N GLU A 261 8.65 -0.63 7.76
CA GLU A 261 9.78 -1.53 7.81
C GLU A 261 9.84 -2.23 9.19
N PHE A 262 10.30 -3.47 9.25
CA PHE A 262 10.47 -4.19 10.51
C PHE A 262 11.41 -3.42 11.45
N GLY A 263 10.95 -3.12 12.67
CA GLY A 263 11.62 -2.28 13.64
C GLY A 263 11.33 -0.77 13.51
N GLY A 264 10.64 -0.36 12.43
CA GLY A 264 10.19 1.02 12.23
C GLY A 264 8.77 1.28 12.78
N PRO A 265 8.39 2.55 12.98
CA PRO A 265 7.04 2.92 13.40
C PRO A 265 6.04 2.83 12.25
N ILE A 266 4.76 2.73 12.58
CA ILE A 266 3.67 2.81 11.63
C ILE A 266 3.41 4.29 11.30
N HIS A 267 3.36 4.63 10.02
CA HIS A 267 3.11 5.99 9.56
C HIS A 267 1.62 6.22 9.33
N GLN A 268 1.13 7.40 9.73
CA GLN A 268 -0.26 7.78 9.53
C GLN A 268 -0.35 9.20 8.96
N ARG A 269 -0.90 9.37 7.77
CA ARG A 269 -1.14 10.68 7.18
C ARG A 269 -2.58 11.12 7.50
N PRO A 270 -2.78 12.25 8.22
CA PRO A 270 -4.11 12.78 8.48
C PRO A 270 -4.86 13.04 7.17
N VAL A 271 -6.11 12.63 7.12
CA VAL A 271 -6.92 12.79 5.90
C VAL A 271 -7.17 14.26 5.55
N GLN A 272 -7.20 15.14 6.54
CA GLN A 272 -7.32 16.58 6.33
C GLN A 272 -6.15 17.13 5.50
N ASP A 273 -4.93 16.68 5.80
CA ASP A 273 -3.73 17.06 5.05
C ASP A 273 -3.74 16.45 3.64
N LEU A 274 -4.11 15.18 3.50
CA LEU A 274 -4.22 14.54 2.19
C LEU A 274 -5.27 15.24 1.31
N ALA A 275 -6.44 15.55 1.87
CA ALA A 275 -7.49 16.29 1.17
C ALA A 275 -7.03 17.71 0.80
N TYR A 276 -6.32 18.40 1.70
CA TYR A 276 -5.73 19.70 1.43
C TYR A 276 -4.74 19.64 0.26
N ALA A 277 -3.83 18.68 0.26
CA ALA A 277 -2.83 18.52 -0.81
C ALA A 277 -3.50 18.31 -2.18
N VAL A 278 -4.52 17.44 -2.24
CA VAL A 278 -5.28 17.17 -3.47
C VAL A 278 -6.07 18.42 -3.92
N ALA A 279 -6.78 19.06 -3.01
CA ALA A 279 -7.53 20.27 -3.34
C ALA A 279 -6.62 21.42 -3.80
N THR A 280 -5.42 21.56 -3.20
CA THR A 280 -4.41 22.54 -3.61
C THR A 280 -3.90 22.26 -5.02
N PHE A 281 -3.66 21.00 -5.36
CA PHE A 281 -3.25 20.59 -6.70
C PHE A 281 -4.33 20.89 -7.74
N ILE A 282 -5.58 20.53 -7.46
CA ILE A 282 -6.72 20.79 -8.36
C ILE A 282 -6.98 22.29 -8.54
N GLN A 283 -6.96 23.08 -7.46
CA GLN A 283 -7.18 24.54 -7.57
C GLN A 283 -6.13 25.26 -8.41
N LYS A 284 -4.95 24.66 -8.59
CA LYS A 284 -3.86 25.17 -9.43
C LYS A 284 -3.85 24.61 -10.86
N GLY A 285 -4.90 23.89 -11.27
CA GLY A 285 -5.07 23.38 -12.64
C GLY A 285 -4.64 21.93 -12.83
N GLY A 286 -4.38 21.19 -11.78
CA GLY A 286 -4.18 19.75 -11.84
C GLY A 286 -5.42 19.02 -12.34
N SER A 287 -5.27 18.04 -13.21
CA SER A 287 -6.39 17.33 -13.88
C SER A 287 -6.42 15.82 -13.69
N PHE A 288 -5.35 15.25 -13.15
CA PHE A 288 -5.27 13.83 -12.84
C PHE A 288 -4.55 13.65 -11.50
N VAL A 289 -5.19 12.93 -10.57
CA VAL A 289 -4.65 12.61 -9.24
C VAL A 289 -4.76 11.11 -9.02
N ASN A 290 -3.65 10.46 -8.68
CA ASN A 290 -3.61 9.04 -8.35
C ASN A 290 -3.16 8.83 -6.90
N TYR A 291 -4.03 8.27 -6.05
CA TYR A 291 -3.67 7.91 -4.68
C TYR A 291 -2.78 6.68 -4.66
N TYR A 292 -1.54 6.87 -4.34
CA TYR A 292 -0.57 5.80 -4.08
C TYR A 292 -0.42 5.62 -2.57
N MET A 293 -1.00 4.65 -1.91
CA MET A 293 -1.89 3.56 -2.37
C MET A 293 -3.36 3.91 -2.08
N TYR A 294 -4.28 3.37 -2.86
CA TYR A 294 -5.69 3.31 -2.50
C TYR A 294 -6.02 2.02 -1.74
N HIS A 295 -5.37 0.91 -2.10
CA HIS A 295 -5.26 -0.34 -1.35
C HIS A 295 -3.82 -0.83 -1.44
N GLY A 296 -3.12 -0.87 -0.31
CA GLY A 296 -1.73 -1.31 -0.29
C GLY A 296 -1.59 -2.84 -0.33
N GLY A 297 -2.38 -3.55 0.46
CA GLY A 297 -2.41 -5.01 0.50
C GLY A 297 -1.24 -5.66 1.22
N THR A 298 -0.93 -6.90 0.84
CA THR A 298 0.04 -7.77 1.50
C THR A 298 1.15 -8.17 0.54
N ASN A 299 2.39 -8.02 0.95
CA ASN A 299 3.57 -8.54 0.24
C ASN A 299 3.69 -10.06 0.47
N PHE A 300 2.84 -10.84 -0.16
CA PHE A 300 2.84 -12.28 -0.01
C PHE A 300 4.15 -12.92 -0.43
N GLY A 301 4.54 -13.96 0.30
CA GLY A 301 5.77 -14.69 0.02
C GLY A 301 7.01 -13.85 0.29
N ARG A 302 7.93 -13.84 -0.68
CA ARG A 302 9.20 -13.11 -0.60
C ARG A 302 9.21 -11.83 -1.45
N THR A 303 8.02 -11.26 -1.71
CA THR A 303 7.85 -10.10 -2.60
C THR A 303 8.18 -8.75 -1.95
N ALA A 304 8.20 -8.67 -0.61
CA ALA A 304 8.70 -7.48 0.09
C ALA A 304 10.19 -7.25 -0.18
N GLY A 305 10.54 -6.04 -0.56
CA GLY A 305 11.92 -5.65 -0.86
C GLY A 305 12.50 -4.67 0.15
N GLY A 306 13.38 -3.85 -0.31
CA GLY A 306 13.80 -2.67 0.36
C GLY A 306 15.20 -2.53 0.96
N PRO A 307 15.86 -3.42 1.66
CA PRO A 307 15.40 -4.51 2.50
C PRO A 307 14.56 -4.09 3.72
N PHE A 308 14.13 -5.04 4.53
CA PHE A 308 13.35 -4.88 5.78
C PHE A 308 11.91 -4.40 5.64
N ILE A 309 11.37 -4.22 4.43
CA ILE A 309 9.96 -3.87 4.27
C ILE A 309 9.07 -4.97 4.86
N THR A 310 8.04 -4.56 5.61
CA THR A 310 7.10 -5.49 6.24
C THR A 310 6.29 -6.28 5.22
N THR A 311 5.75 -7.42 5.66
CA THR A 311 4.79 -8.19 4.88
C THR A 311 3.51 -7.41 4.65
N SER A 312 3.06 -6.63 5.63
CA SER A 312 1.99 -5.65 5.41
C SER A 312 2.48 -4.49 4.53
N TYR A 313 1.75 -4.20 3.46
CA TYR A 313 1.91 -2.98 2.68
C TYR A 313 0.69 -2.06 2.82
N ASP A 314 0.14 -2.01 4.03
CA ASP A 314 -1.09 -1.27 4.36
C ASP A 314 -1.06 0.20 3.90
N TYR A 315 0.12 0.84 3.98
CA TYR A 315 0.41 2.20 3.49
C TYR A 315 -0.48 3.30 4.09
N ASP A 316 -1.25 3.01 5.14
CA ASP A 316 -2.31 3.88 5.66
C ASP A 316 -3.35 4.27 4.59
N ALA A 317 -3.59 3.36 3.64
CA ALA A 317 -4.45 3.57 2.47
C ALA A 317 -5.94 3.70 2.84
N PRO A 318 -6.79 4.30 1.97
CA PRO A 318 -8.24 4.38 2.17
C PRO A 318 -8.94 3.04 2.33
N LEU A 319 -8.43 1.98 1.68
CA LEU A 319 -8.76 0.58 1.96
C LEU A 319 -7.58 -0.04 2.70
N ASP A 320 -7.83 -0.64 3.86
CA ASP A 320 -6.78 -1.25 4.67
C ASP A 320 -6.23 -2.54 4.04
N GLU A 321 -5.16 -3.11 4.61
CA GLU A 321 -4.52 -4.34 4.11
C GLU A 321 -5.52 -5.46 3.81
N TYR A 322 -6.60 -5.54 4.58
CA TYR A 322 -7.64 -6.59 4.51
C TYR A 322 -8.77 -6.25 3.51
N GLY A 323 -8.68 -5.11 2.83
CA GLY A 323 -9.71 -4.61 1.92
C GLY A 323 -10.89 -3.92 2.61
N LEU A 324 -10.82 -3.66 3.91
CA LEU A 324 -11.87 -2.94 4.63
C LEU A 324 -11.72 -1.42 4.48
N ILE A 325 -12.86 -0.74 4.48
CA ILE A 325 -12.91 0.73 4.41
C ILE A 325 -12.28 1.34 5.67
N ARG A 326 -11.24 2.14 5.48
CA ARG A 326 -10.59 2.91 6.55
C ARG A 326 -11.28 4.26 6.72
N GLN A 327 -12.07 4.40 7.75
CA GLN A 327 -12.69 5.68 8.10
C GLN A 327 -11.85 6.44 9.15
N PRO A 328 -11.70 7.79 9.02
CA PRO A 328 -12.45 8.70 8.13
C PRO A 328 -11.82 8.89 6.73
N LYS A 329 -10.64 8.29 6.45
CA LYS A 329 -9.87 8.57 5.22
C LYS A 329 -10.71 8.33 3.96
N TYR A 330 -11.29 7.16 3.81
CA TYR A 330 -12.10 6.82 2.65
C TYR A 330 -13.31 7.77 2.47
N GLY A 331 -14.08 7.99 3.53
CA GLY A 331 -15.31 8.77 3.44
C GLY A 331 -15.04 10.25 3.15
N HIS A 332 -14.03 10.84 3.79
CA HIS A 332 -13.69 12.25 3.59
C HIS A 332 -13.14 12.50 2.18
N LEU A 333 -12.32 11.59 1.65
CA LEU A 333 -11.85 11.65 0.26
C LEU A 333 -13.01 11.48 -0.74
N LYS A 334 -13.95 10.57 -0.47
CA LYS A 334 -15.16 10.43 -1.29
C LYS A 334 -15.97 11.71 -1.38
N GLU A 335 -16.09 12.47 -0.28
CA GLU A 335 -16.77 13.77 -0.29
C GLU A 335 -15.96 14.81 -1.08
N LEU A 336 -14.64 14.83 -0.92
CA LEU A 336 -13.75 15.66 -1.72
C LEU A 336 -13.91 15.39 -3.23
N HIS A 337 -13.92 14.12 -3.64
CA HIS A 337 -14.05 13.75 -5.06
C HIS A 337 -15.37 14.26 -5.64
N LYS A 338 -16.46 14.13 -4.90
CA LYS A 338 -17.76 14.66 -5.32
C LYS A 338 -17.71 16.19 -5.48
N ALA A 339 -17.13 16.90 -4.52
CA ALA A 339 -17.01 18.35 -4.58
C ALA A 339 -16.18 18.81 -5.79
N ILE A 340 -15.05 18.13 -6.08
CA ILE A 340 -14.22 18.38 -7.27
C ILE A 340 -15.03 18.13 -8.55
N LYS A 341 -15.75 17.02 -8.65
CA LYS A 341 -16.56 16.69 -9.83
C LYS A 341 -17.67 17.71 -10.12
N MET A 342 -18.22 18.36 -9.09
CA MET A 342 -19.19 19.46 -9.29
C MET A 342 -18.54 20.67 -9.96
N CYS A 343 -17.21 20.85 -9.80
CA CYS A 343 -16.45 21.94 -10.40
C CYS A 343 -15.86 21.59 -11.78
N GLU A 344 -15.99 20.34 -12.26
CA GLU A 344 -15.25 19.80 -13.43
C GLU A 344 -15.42 20.67 -14.66
N ARG A 345 -16.64 21.13 -14.98
CA ARG A 345 -16.93 21.95 -16.18
C ARG A 345 -16.15 23.26 -16.18
N ALA A 346 -16.12 23.96 -15.04
CA ALA A 346 -15.35 25.20 -14.92
C ALA A 346 -13.83 24.93 -14.95
N LEU A 347 -13.35 23.92 -14.23
CA LEU A 347 -11.93 23.57 -14.13
C LEU A 347 -11.29 23.24 -15.48
N VAL A 348 -11.97 22.50 -16.35
CA VAL A 348 -11.43 22.11 -17.66
C VAL A 348 -11.59 23.16 -18.74
N SER A 349 -12.39 24.21 -18.52
CA SER A 349 -12.73 25.24 -19.52
C SER A 349 -11.79 26.42 -19.48
N ALA A 350 -11.40 26.90 -18.28
CA ALA A 350 -10.72 28.15 -18.09
C ALA A 350 -9.47 28.03 -17.21
N ASP A 351 -8.61 29.04 -17.19
CA ASP A 351 -7.56 29.18 -16.21
C ASP A 351 -8.09 29.96 -14.99
N PRO A 352 -7.55 29.75 -13.79
CA PRO A 352 -8.07 30.41 -12.59
C PRO A 352 -7.65 31.89 -12.55
N ILE A 353 -8.58 32.73 -12.08
CA ILE A 353 -8.25 34.07 -11.61
C ILE A 353 -7.89 33.93 -10.13
N ILE A 354 -6.68 34.38 -9.77
CA ILE A 354 -6.17 34.26 -8.40
C ILE A 354 -6.30 35.64 -7.73
N THR A 355 -6.99 35.64 -6.57
CA THR A 355 -7.18 36.84 -5.76
C THR A 355 -6.65 36.63 -4.33
N SER A 356 -5.86 37.55 -3.83
CA SER A 356 -5.44 37.55 -2.42
C SER A 356 -6.63 37.92 -1.51
N LEU A 357 -6.84 37.14 -0.47
CA LEU A 357 -7.84 37.38 0.59
C LEU A 357 -7.18 37.69 1.94
N GLY A 358 -5.85 37.70 2.00
CA GLY A 358 -5.02 37.95 3.18
C GLY A 358 -3.59 37.47 2.95
N ASN A 359 -2.77 37.48 4.00
CA ASN A 359 -1.34 37.13 3.90
C ASN A 359 -1.13 35.65 3.48
N PHE A 360 -1.98 34.76 3.96
CA PHE A 360 -1.92 33.33 3.68
C PHE A 360 -3.21 32.79 3.04
N GLN A 361 -4.13 33.68 2.65
CA GLN A 361 -5.43 33.31 2.14
C GLN A 361 -5.56 33.77 0.68
N GLN A 362 -6.06 32.88 -0.17
CA GLN A 362 -6.25 33.10 -1.60
C GLN A 362 -7.60 32.53 -2.07
N ALA A 363 -8.17 33.16 -3.11
CA ALA A 363 -9.25 32.60 -3.90
C ALA A 363 -8.73 32.24 -5.29
N TYR A 364 -9.03 31.03 -5.76
CA TYR A 364 -8.86 30.58 -7.12
C TYR A 364 -10.25 30.45 -7.76
N VAL A 365 -10.53 31.27 -8.77
CA VAL A 365 -11.85 31.37 -9.39
C VAL A 365 -11.79 30.92 -10.83
N TYR A 366 -12.57 29.93 -11.18
CA TYR A 366 -12.72 29.40 -12.54
C TYR A 366 -14.10 29.81 -13.08
N THR A 367 -14.13 30.46 -14.23
CA THR A 367 -15.36 30.87 -14.88
C THR A 367 -15.32 30.42 -16.33
N SER A 368 -16.26 29.53 -16.72
CA SER A 368 -16.39 29.08 -18.11
C SER A 368 -17.05 30.14 -18.96
N GLU A 369 -16.90 30.04 -20.29
CA GLU A 369 -17.63 30.87 -21.24
C GLU A 369 -19.17 30.72 -21.16
N SER A 370 -19.63 29.55 -20.72
CA SER A 370 -21.03 29.27 -20.46
C SER A 370 -21.57 29.84 -19.14
N GLY A 371 -20.71 30.50 -18.34
CA GLY A 371 -21.10 31.11 -17.07
C GLY A 371 -21.00 30.18 -15.86
N ASP A 372 -20.53 28.92 -16.01
CA ASP A 372 -20.26 28.06 -14.86
C ASP A 372 -19.12 28.66 -14.03
N CYS A 373 -19.33 28.87 -12.74
CA CYS A 373 -18.35 29.43 -11.82
C CYS A 373 -18.00 28.45 -10.70
N SER A 374 -16.72 28.27 -10.42
CA SER A 374 -16.25 27.47 -9.28
C SER A 374 -15.12 28.19 -8.58
N ALA A 375 -15.12 28.20 -7.25
CA ALA A 375 -14.10 28.86 -6.46
C ALA A 375 -13.53 27.93 -5.39
N PHE A 376 -12.22 28.12 -5.12
CA PHE A 376 -11.49 27.46 -4.07
C PHE A 376 -10.93 28.54 -3.15
N LEU A 377 -11.36 28.56 -1.88
CA LEU A 377 -10.86 29.51 -0.88
C LEU A 377 -9.85 28.78 0.02
N SER A 378 -8.59 29.15 -0.07
CA SER A 378 -7.50 28.51 0.64
C SER A 378 -7.01 29.31 1.83
N ASN A 379 -6.66 28.61 2.91
CA ASN A 379 -5.89 29.13 4.03
C ASN A 379 -4.62 28.27 4.23
N HIS A 380 -3.49 28.83 3.83
CA HIS A 380 -2.18 28.16 3.92
C HIS A 380 -1.49 28.39 5.28
N ASP A 381 -2.06 29.17 6.19
CA ASP A 381 -1.58 29.27 7.57
C ASP A 381 -1.85 27.93 8.30
N SER A 382 -0.79 27.34 8.84
CA SER A 382 -0.87 26.08 9.59
C SER A 382 -1.27 26.25 11.06
N LYS A 383 -1.42 27.49 11.54
CA LYS A 383 -1.66 27.79 12.97
C LYS A 383 -3.02 28.45 13.21
N SER A 384 -3.45 29.35 12.32
CA SER A 384 -4.57 30.24 12.59
C SER A 384 -5.69 30.08 11.58
N ALA A 385 -6.93 30.02 12.08
CA ALA A 385 -8.10 30.20 11.25
C ALA A 385 -8.23 31.65 10.76
N ALA A 386 -8.80 31.87 9.59
CA ALA A 386 -9.01 33.17 9.01
C ALA A 386 -10.49 33.40 8.67
N ARG A 387 -10.96 34.62 8.90
CA ARG A 387 -12.26 35.10 8.38
C ARG A 387 -11.98 36.00 7.19
N VAL A 388 -12.38 35.58 6.01
CA VAL A 388 -12.17 36.26 4.75
C VAL A 388 -13.46 36.75 4.16
N MET A 389 -13.37 37.83 3.32
CA MET A 389 -14.50 38.30 2.51
C MET A 389 -14.26 37.92 1.04
N PHE A 390 -15.23 37.26 0.43
CA PHE A 390 -15.23 36.90 -0.98
C PHE A 390 -16.64 37.06 -1.54
N ASN A 391 -16.80 37.73 -2.68
CA ASN A 391 -18.07 38.06 -3.31
C ASN A 391 -19.12 38.64 -2.33
N ASN A 392 -18.69 39.61 -1.49
CA ASN A 392 -19.51 40.26 -0.45
C ASN A 392 -20.07 39.30 0.64
N MET A 393 -19.51 38.09 0.75
CA MET A 393 -19.85 37.14 1.80
C MET A 393 -18.63 36.84 2.69
N HIS A 394 -18.89 36.53 3.95
CA HIS A 394 -17.86 36.14 4.91
C HIS A 394 -17.71 34.63 5.01
N TYR A 395 -16.48 34.14 4.95
CA TYR A 395 -16.13 32.73 5.07
C TYR A 395 -15.13 32.52 6.19
N ASN A 396 -15.35 31.48 7.00
CA ASN A 396 -14.41 31.06 8.03
C ASN A 396 -13.59 29.87 7.52
N LEU A 397 -12.30 30.08 7.33
CA LEU A 397 -11.34 29.12 6.82
C LEU A 397 -10.51 28.55 7.97
N PRO A 398 -10.64 27.27 8.34
CA PRO A 398 -9.74 26.62 9.29
C PRO A 398 -8.27 26.75 8.85
N PRO A 399 -7.30 26.57 9.76
CA PRO A 399 -5.90 26.52 9.37
C PRO A 399 -5.67 25.35 8.41
N TRP A 400 -4.73 25.50 7.49
CA TRP A 400 -4.32 24.45 6.53
C TRP A 400 -5.51 23.80 5.84
N SER A 401 -6.36 24.62 5.20
CA SER A 401 -7.61 24.14 4.60
C SER A 401 -7.99 24.85 3.31
N ILE A 402 -8.82 24.16 2.53
CA ILE A 402 -9.46 24.69 1.34
C ILE A 402 -10.96 24.44 1.42
N SER A 403 -11.75 25.50 1.17
CA SER A 403 -13.19 25.41 0.95
C SER A 403 -13.49 25.37 -0.54
N ILE A 404 -14.35 24.47 -0.99
CA ILE A 404 -14.76 24.28 -2.38
C ILE A 404 -16.18 24.83 -2.57
N LEU A 405 -16.34 25.74 -3.53
CA LEU A 405 -17.59 26.44 -3.87
C LEU A 405 -17.92 26.21 -5.36
N PRO A 406 -18.77 25.24 -5.71
CA PRO A 406 -19.09 24.94 -7.12
C PRO A 406 -19.88 26.01 -7.86
N ASP A 407 -20.42 27.00 -7.16
CA ASP A 407 -21.19 28.12 -7.67
C ASP A 407 -20.59 29.49 -7.29
N CYS A 408 -19.31 29.51 -6.88
CA CYS A 408 -18.62 30.71 -6.36
C CYS A 408 -19.30 31.37 -5.15
N ARG A 409 -20.21 30.67 -4.47
CA ARG A 409 -20.97 31.20 -3.35
C ARG A 409 -21.07 30.26 -2.16
N ASN A 410 -21.51 29.04 -2.39
CA ASN A 410 -21.84 28.09 -1.33
C ASN A 410 -20.74 27.09 -1.10
N VAL A 411 -20.26 26.95 0.14
CA VAL A 411 -19.25 25.94 0.50
C VAL A 411 -19.93 24.59 0.60
N VAL A 412 -19.51 23.64 -0.23
CA VAL A 412 -19.99 22.25 -0.20
C VAL A 412 -19.05 21.31 0.53
N PHE A 413 -17.78 21.67 0.62
CA PHE A 413 -16.73 20.86 1.25
C PHE A 413 -15.60 21.77 1.80
N ASN A 414 -15.02 21.36 2.94
CA ASN A 414 -13.78 21.94 3.45
C ASN A 414 -12.84 20.82 3.90
N THR A 415 -11.59 20.85 3.47
CA THR A 415 -10.61 19.80 3.69
C THR A 415 -10.29 19.50 5.16
N ALA A 416 -10.41 20.48 6.05
CA ALA A 416 -10.18 20.29 7.48
C ALA A 416 -11.43 19.87 8.28
N LYS A 417 -12.63 19.98 7.68
CA LYS A 417 -13.88 19.65 8.37
C LYS A 417 -14.32 18.23 8.05
N VAL A 418 -13.90 17.27 8.87
CA VAL A 418 -14.26 15.86 8.71
C VAL A 418 -15.63 15.60 9.31
N GLY A 419 -16.65 15.38 8.46
CA GLY A 419 -18.02 15.12 8.86
C GLY A 419 -18.47 13.66 8.75
N VAL A 420 -17.58 12.78 8.28
CA VAL A 420 -17.80 11.34 8.19
C VAL A 420 -17.39 10.64 9.48
N GLN A 421 -17.88 9.40 9.66
CA GLN A 421 -17.48 8.64 10.85
C GLN A 421 -15.99 8.31 10.86
N THR A 422 -15.44 8.13 12.06
CA THR A 422 -14.16 7.46 12.33
C THR A 422 -14.45 6.07 12.84
N SER A 423 -13.81 5.02 12.30
CA SER A 423 -13.99 3.64 12.75
C SER A 423 -12.72 3.17 13.46
N GLN A 424 -12.89 2.61 14.66
CA GLN A 424 -11.82 1.94 15.38
C GLN A 424 -11.86 0.45 15.08
N MET A 425 -10.81 -0.04 14.43
CA MET A 425 -10.67 -1.45 14.09
C MET A 425 -9.94 -2.18 15.21
N GLN A 426 -10.32 -3.43 15.43
CA GLN A 426 -9.65 -4.33 16.38
C GLN A 426 -9.56 -5.74 15.82
N MET A 427 -8.65 -6.54 16.40
CA MET A 427 -8.55 -7.97 16.16
C MET A 427 -9.27 -8.70 17.29
N LEU A 428 -10.27 -9.51 16.93
CA LEU A 428 -11.09 -10.28 17.86
C LEU A 428 -10.70 -11.75 17.78
N PRO A 429 -10.55 -12.46 18.91
CA PRO A 429 -10.33 -13.90 18.89
C PRO A 429 -11.43 -14.65 18.14
N THR A 430 -11.05 -15.70 17.40
CA THR A 430 -12.01 -16.57 16.70
C THR A 430 -12.49 -17.74 17.56
N ASN A 431 -11.82 -18.01 18.66
CA ASN A 431 -12.01 -19.21 19.52
C ASN A 431 -11.83 -20.54 18.75
N ILE A 432 -11.19 -20.51 17.59
CA ILE A 432 -10.79 -21.74 16.87
C ILE A 432 -9.51 -22.26 17.50
N PRO A 433 -9.52 -23.47 18.05
CA PRO A 433 -8.31 -24.05 18.59
C PRO A 433 -7.33 -24.39 17.48
N MET A 434 -6.08 -24.03 17.66
CA MET A 434 -4.99 -24.69 16.96
C MET A 434 -4.83 -26.08 17.57
N LEU A 435 -4.90 -27.10 16.75
CA LEU A 435 -4.73 -28.48 17.21
C LEU A 435 -3.29 -28.71 17.68
N SER A 436 -2.96 -29.93 18.05
CA SER A 436 -1.61 -30.23 18.56
C SER A 436 -0.52 -29.75 17.60
N TRP A 437 0.44 -29.03 18.16
CA TRP A 437 1.63 -28.59 17.42
C TRP A 437 2.61 -29.76 17.27
N GLU A 438 3.21 -29.86 16.12
CA GLU A 438 4.33 -30.72 15.79
C GLU A 438 5.52 -29.88 15.36
N SER A 439 6.74 -30.35 15.66
CA SER A 439 7.96 -29.62 15.40
C SER A 439 9.01 -30.48 14.71
N TYR A 440 9.85 -29.84 13.91
CA TYR A 440 11.05 -30.42 13.32
C TYR A 440 12.20 -29.40 13.44
N ASP A 441 13.30 -29.81 14.08
CA ASP A 441 14.45 -28.93 14.30
C ASP A 441 15.35 -28.98 13.03
N GLU A 442 15.67 -27.80 12.50
CA GLU A 442 16.58 -27.66 11.37
C GLU A 442 18.00 -27.98 11.83
N ASP A 443 18.60 -29.02 11.25
CA ASP A 443 19.95 -29.43 11.58
C ASP A 443 20.99 -28.76 10.66
N LEU A 444 21.69 -27.77 11.18
CA LEU A 444 22.81 -27.15 10.50
C LEU A 444 24.13 -27.96 10.60
N THR A 445 24.15 -29.07 11.35
CA THR A 445 25.36 -29.83 11.59
C THR A 445 25.58 -30.95 10.61
N SER A 446 24.51 -31.49 10.00
CA SER A 446 24.58 -32.49 8.96
C SER A 446 24.39 -31.86 7.59
N LEU A 447 25.46 -31.26 7.06
CA LEU A 447 25.49 -30.85 5.65
C LEU A 447 25.49 -32.11 4.79
N ASP A 448 24.45 -32.24 3.98
CA ASP A 448 24.41 -33.30 2.98
C ASP A 448 25.40 -32.94 1.86
N ASP A 449 26.35 -33.78 1.61
CA ASP A 449 27.42 -33.53 0.64
C ASP A 449 26.88 -33.23 -0.78
N SER A 450 25.66 -33.66 -1.07
CA SER A 450 25.04 -33.46 -2.38
C SER A 450 24.51 -32.02 -2.61
N SER A 451 24.25 -31.25 -1.55
CA SER A 451 23.66 -29.88 -1.61
C SER A 451 24.64 -28.78 -1.23
N THR A 452 25.91 -29.13 -0.92
CA THR A 452 26.91 -28.18 -0.45
C THR A 452 27.96 -27.90 -1.51
N MET A 453 28.43 -26.65 -1.53
CA MET A 453 29.63 -26.27 -2.28
C MET A 453 30.69 -25.74 -1.33
N THR A 454 31.97 -25.99 -1.66
CA THR A 454 33.08 -25.48 -0.86
C THR A 454 33.94 -24.57 -1.72
N ALA A 455 34.27 -23.38 -1.18
CA ALA A 455 35.07 -22.39 -1.87
C ALA A 455 36.04 -21.67 -0.90
N PRO A 456 37.19 -21.19 -1.37
CA PRO A 456 38.06 -20.31 -0.59
C PRO A 456 37.45 -18.90 -0.53
N GLY A 457 37.55 -18.27 0.63
CA GLY A 457 36.99 -16.91 0.87
C GLY A 457 35.47 -16.85 1.05
N LEU A 458 35.02 -15.67 1.38
CA LEU A 458 33.58 -15.40 1.59
C LEU A 458 32.91 -15.02 0.26
N LEU A 459 31.84 -15.71 -0.08
CA LEU A 459 31.07 -15.46 -1.31
C LEU A 459 29.88 -14.55 -1.04
N GLU A 460 29.54 -13.73 -2.02
CA GLU A 460 28.34 -12.88 -1.99
C GLU A 460 27.08 -13.73 -2.07
N GLN A 461 26.12 -13.47 -1.16
CA GLN A 461 24.98 -14.34 -0.93
C GLN A 461 24.09 -14.51 -2.18
N ILE A 462 23.75 -13.43 -2.87
CA ILE A 462 22.81 -13.50 -4.00
C ILE A 462 23.48 -14.18 -5.21
N ASN A 463 24.79 -14.07 -5.35
CA ASN A 463 25.54 -14.84 -6.37
C ASN A 463 25.47 -16.35 -6.12
N VAL A 464 25.30 -16.77 -4.88
CA VAL A 464 25.18 -18.18 -4.51
C VAL A 464 23.72 -18.64 -4.57
N THR A 465 22.81 -17.92 -3.89
CA THR A 465 21.40 -18.31 -3.76
C THR A 465 20.56 -18.01 -5.00
N ARG A 466 20.98 -17.06 -5.85
CA ARG A 466 20.18 -16.54 -6.98
C ARG A 466 18.79 -16.04 -6.56
N ASP A 467 18.66 -15.63 -5.30
CA ASP A 467 17.39 -15.27 -4.67
C ASP A 467 16.31 -16.38 -4.69
N SER A 468 16.73 -17.65 -4.73
CA SER A 468 15.81 -18.79 -4.62
C SER A 468 15.28 -18.98 -3.19
N THR A 469 16.04 -18.50 -2.21
CA THR A 469 15.74 -18.55 -0.77
C THR A 469 16.29 -17.31 -0.06
N ASP A 470 15.78 -16.99 1.13
CA ASP A 470 16.34 -15.96 2.01
C ASP A 470 17.63 -16.44 2.73
N TYR A 471 17.88 -17.75 2.79
CA TYR A 471 18.84 -18.37 3.68
C TYR A 471 20.09 -18.86 2.96
N LEU A 472 21.25 -18.53 3.52
CA LEU A 472 22.55 -19.09 3.14
C LEU A 472 23.32 -19.49 4.40
N CYS A 473 23.54 -20.79 4.58
CA CYS A 473 24.42 -21.27 5.64
C CYS A 473 25.86 -21.28 5.15
N VAL A 474 26.74 -20.64 5.91
CA VAL A 474 28.18 -20.53 5.64
C VAL A 474 28.93 -21.15 6.82
N ASP A 475 29.64 -22.20 6.58
CA ASP A 475 30.24 -23.06 7.63
C ASP A 475 31.71 -23.30 7.46
N ILE A 476 32.43 -23.33 8.57
CA ILE A 476 33.83 -23.71 8.66
C ILE A 476 34.08 -24.65 9.84
N ALA A 477 34.79 -25.72 9.59
CA ALA A 477 35.35 -26.59 10.64
C ALA A 477 36.84 -26.27 10.83
N SER A 478 37.20 -26.03 12.08
CA SER A 478 38.56 -25.74 12.46
C SER A 478 39.03 -26.73 13.52
N SER A 479 40.20 -27.34 13.31
CA SER A 479 40.78 -28.35 14.19
C SER A 479 41.99 -27.84 14.98
N GLU A 480 42.07 -26.52 15.16
CA GLU A 480 43.21 -25.98 15.91
C GLU A 480 43.05 -26.16 17.43
N SER A 481 44.14 -26.38 18.11
CA SER A 481 44.18 -26.49 19.58
C SER A 481 44.14 -25.10 20.21
N PHE A 482 42.95 -24.61 20.51
CA PHE A 482 42.81 -23.37 21.25
C PHE A 482 42.99 -23.61 22.76
N LEU A 483 44.23 -23.72 23.19
CA LEU A 483 44.54 -23.76 24.62
C LEU A 483 44.60 -22.32 25.14
N ARG A 484 43.78 -22.01 26.10
CA ARG A 484 43.59 -20.67 26.64
C ARG A 484 43.86 -20.62 28.12
N GLY A 485 44.58 -19.60 28.51
CA GLY A 485 44.71 -19.25 29.89
C GLY A 485 43.61 -18.28 30.38
N GLY A 486 42.36 -18.71 30.38
CA GLY A 486 41.30 -18.03 31.13
C GLY A 486 40.20 -17.32 30.39
N GLU A 487 40.40 -16.41 29.42
CA GLU A 487 39.31 -15.68 28.77
C GLU A 487 38.79 -16.35 27.47
N LEU A 488 37.46 -16.24 27.24
CA LEU A 488 36.85 -16.71 26.01
C LEU A 488 37.25 -15.81 24.81
N PRO A 489 37.59 -16.38 23.64
CA PRO A 489 37.84 -15.59 22.44
C PRO A 489 36.57 -14.87 21.98
N THR A 490 36.78 -13.78 21.26
CA THR A 490 35.73 -12.97 20.70
C THR A 490 35.64 -13.22 19.19
N LEU A 491 34.47 -13.64 18.70
CA LEU A 491 34.19 -13.74 17.29
C LEU A 491 33.63 -12.41 16.79
N ILE A 492 34.21 -11.92 15.70
CA ILE A 492 33.73 -10.74 14.96
C ILE A 492 33.29 -11.19 13.58
N VAL A 493 32.03 -10.84 13.21
CA VAL A 493 31.46 -11.13 11.88
C VAL A 493 30.92 -9.85 11.30
N GLN A 494 31.46 -9.38 10.19
CA GLN A 494 30.87 -8.26 9.43
C GLN A 494 30.02 -8.77 8.28
N SER A 495 28.80 -8.23 8.19
CA SER A 495 27.81 -8.58 7.19
C SER A 495 27.14 -7.36 6.58
N THR A 496 26.74 -7.47 5.32
CA THR A 496 25.79 -6.60 4.61
C THR A 496 24.53 -7.38 4.22
N GLY A 497 24.45 -8.65 4.61
CA GLY A 497 23.24 -9.43 4.62
C GLY A 497 22.37 -8.99 5.80
N HIS A 498 21.09 -9.09 5.73
CA HIS A 498 20.22 -8.27 6.58
C HIS A 498 20.14 -8.78 8.02
N ALA A 499 20.37 -10.07 8.23
CA ALA A 499 20.49 -10.70 9.54
C ALA A 499 21.56 -11.80 9.50
N VAL A 500 22.16 -12.10 10.64
CA VAL A 500 23.05 -13.25 10.80
C VAL A 500 22.82 -13.93 12.16
N HIS A 501 22.69 -15.25 12.15
CA HIS A 501 22.70 -16.07 13.35
C HIS A 501 23.98 -16.89 13.40
N ILE A 502 24.63 -16.87 14.55
CA ILE A 502 25.93 -17.50 14.79
C ILE A 502 25.74 -18.75 15.60
N PHE A 503 26.20 -19.87 15.09
CA PHE A 503 26.16 -21.17 15.76
C PHE A 503 27.58 -21.67 16.01
N ILE A 504 27.86 -22.06 17.24
CA ILE A 504 29.12 -22.71 17.60
C ILE A 504 28.81 -24.15 18.02
N ASN A 505 29.34 -25.11 17.28
CA ASN A 505 29.09 -26.53 17.52
C ASN A 505 27.57 -26.88 17.59
N GLY A 506 26.77 -26.27 16.72
CA GLY A 506 25.32 -26.44 16.61
C GLY A 506 24.48 -25.65 17.59
N GLN A 507 25.08 -24.87 18.51
CA GLN A 507 24.34 -24.05 19.47
C GLN A 507 24.31 -22.57 19.03
N LEU A 508 23.12 -21.96 19.04
CA LEU A 508 22.99 -20.52 18.80
C LEU A 508 23.74 -19.73 19.87
N THR A 509 24.76 -19.00 19.45
CA THR A 509 25.63 -18.20 20.31
C THR A 509 25.23 -16.73 20.29
N GLY A 510 24.67 -16.26 19.18
CA GLY A 510 24.22 -14.88 19.07
C GLY A 510 23.64 -14.54 17.71
N SER A 511 23.05 -13.36 17.62
CA SER A 511 22.45 -12.82 16.40
C SER A 511 22.78 -11.35 16.23
N ALA A 512 22.85 -10.89 15.00
CA ALA A 512 22.98 -9.47 14.68
C ALA A 512 22.12 -9.12 13.47
N PHE A 513 21.64 -7.87 13.45
CA PHE A 513 20.73 -7.38 12.45
C PHE A 513 21.17 -6.01 11.95
N GLY A 514 21.01 -5.77 10.65
CA GLY A 514 21.07 -4.44 10.08
C GLY A 514 19.73 -3.69 10.23
N THR A 515 19.72 -2.48 9.68
CA THR A 515 18.52 -1.69 9.47
C THR A 515 18.47 -1.21 8.04
N ARG A 516 17.33 -0.69 7.60
CA ARG A 516 17.22 -0.11 6.25
C ARG A 516 18.21 1.05 6.03
N GLN A 517 18.44 1.86 7.05
CA GLN A 517 19.37 3.00 7.00
C GLN A 517 20.82 2.54 7.09
N SER A 518 21.10 1.43 7.80
CA SER A 518 22.42 0.85 7.98
C SER A 518 22.37 -0.66 7.74
N ARG A 519 22.50 -1.06 6.49
CA ARG A 519 22.49 -2.49 6.10
C ARG A 519 23.74 -3.23 6.58
N ARG A 520 24.88 -2.53 6.65
CA ARG A 520 26.14 -3.08 7.18
C ARG A 520 26.09 -3.08 8.71
N PHE A 521 26.37 -4.22 9.29
CA PHE A 521 26.45 -4.42 10.72
C PHE A 521 27.57 -5.37 11.09
N THR A 522 27.93 -5.39 12.37
CA THR A 522 28.98 -6.26 12.91
C THR A 522 28.42 -7.00 14.12
N TYR A 523 28.52 -8.32 14.10
CA TYR A 523 28.40 -9.13 15.29
C TYR A 523 29.73 -9.12 16.03
N THR A 524 29.71 -8.95 17.36
CA THR A 524 30.88 -9.10 18.25
C THR A 524 30.38 -9.82 19.49
N GLY A 525 30.90 -11.01 19.72
CA GLY A 525 30.47 -11.84 20.85
C GLY A 525 31.55 -12.82 21.31
N LYS A 526 31.58 -13.09 22.60
CA LYS A 526 32.46 -14.15 23.17
C LYS A 526 31.91 -15.52 22.75
N VAL A 527 32.81 -16.42 22.32
CA VAL A 527 32.46 -17.77 21.85
C VAL A 527 33.15 -18.83 22.67
N ASN A 528 32.41 -19.90 22.99
CA ASN A 528 32.93 -21.01 23.74
C ASN A 528 33.45 -22.09 22.77
N LEU A 529 34.75 -22.11 22.55
CA LEU A 529 35.45 -23.13 21.72
C LEU A 529 36.01 -24.21 22.63
N ARG A 530 35.88 -25.45 22.19
CA ARG A 530 36.47 -26.65 22.85
C ARG A 530 37.85 -26.99 22.24
N ALA A 531 38.62 -27.80 22.94
CA ALA A 531 39.85 -28.39 22.36
C ALA A 531 39.45 -29.34 21.20
N GLY A 532 40.21 -29.32 20.13
CA GLY A 532 39.95 -30.09 18.92
C GLY A 532 39.08 -29.35 17.92
N THR A 533 38.31 -30.09 17.14
CA THR A 533 37.49 -29.52 16.07
C THR A 533 36.31 -28.71 16.61
N ASN A 534 36.20 -27.46 16.16
CA ASN A 534 35.09 -26.58 16.36
C ASN A 534 34.46 -26.25 15.01
N ARG A 535 33.12 -26.20 14.99
CA ARG A 535 32.33 -25.80 13.84
C ARG A 535 31.72 -24.44 14.12
N ILE A 536 31.95 -23.48 13.22
CA ILE A 536 31.36 -22.15 13.23
C ILE A 536 30.45 -22.08 12.02
N ALA A 537 29.14 -22.10 12.25
CA ALA A 537 28.14 -21.95 11.22
C ALA A 537 27.48 -20.55 11.34
N LEU A 538 27.42 -19.86 10.22
CA LEU A 538 26.88 -18.53 10.08
C LEU A 538 25.66 -18.61 9.15
N LEU A 539 24.45 -18.46 9.68
CA LEU A 539 23.24 -18.39 8.86
C LEU A 539 22.98 -16.95 8.46
N SER A 540 23.28 -16.63 7.21
CA SER A 540 23.01 -15.32 6.61
C SER A 540 21.62 -15.28 6.02
N ILE A 541 20.85 -14.22 6.33
CA ILE A 541 19.45 -14.11 5.96
C ILE A 541 19.20 -12.80 5.22
N ALA A 542 18.71 -12.90 3.98
CA ALA A 542 18.29 -11.76 3.17
C ALA A 542 16.81 -11.44 3.43
N VAL A 543 16.50 -10.27 3.98
CA VAL A 543 15.13 -9.81 4.25
C VAL A 543 14.68 -8.84 3.15
N GLY A 544 14.50 -9.36 1.94
CA GLY A 544 14.22 -8.59 0.72
C GLY A 544 15.47 -7.98 0.09
N LEU A 545 15.39 -7.75 -1.22
CA LEU A 545 16.49 -7.13 -1.98
C LEU A 545 16.27 -5.63 -2.15
N PRO A 546 17.32 -4.85 -2.42
CA PRO A 546 17.20 -3.42 -2.71
C PRO A 546 16.23 -3.16 -3.85
N ASN A 547 15.38 -2.12 -3.68
CA ASN A 547 14.39 -1.72 -4.68
C ASN A 547 14.66 -0.35 -5.27
N VAL A 548 15.61 0.42 -4.75
CA VAL A 548 15.92 1.79 -5.17
C VAL A 548 17.40 2.09 -4.99
N GLY A 549 17.95 2.94 -5.87
CA GLY A 549 19.34 3.41 -5.87
C GLY A 549 20.03 3.18 -7.20
N GLY A 550 21.07 3.95 -7.47
CA GLY A 550 21.89 3.78 -8.68
C GLY A 550 22.65 2.45 -8.62
N HIS A 551 22.53 1.65 -9.68
CA HIS A 551 23.25 0.37 -9.82
C HIS A 551 23.05 -0.58 -8.63
N PHE A 552 21.80 -0.65 -8.09
CA PHE A 552 21.51 -1.54 -6.95
C PHE A 552 21.68 -3.03 -7.30
N GLU A 553 21.73 -3.39 -8.59
CA GLU A 553 22.08 -4.72 -9.08
C GLU A 553 23.53 -5.14 -8.73
N ALA A 554 24.39 -4.15 -8.54
CA ALA A 554 25.78 -4.38 -8.16
C ALA A 554 26.01 -4.39 -6.64
N TRP A 555 24.97 -4.12 -5.85
CA TRP A 555 25.12 -4.10 -4.39
C TRP A 555 25.26 -5.51 -3.84
N ASN A 556 26.23 -5.69 -2.99
CA ASN A 556 26.54 -6.98 -2.39
C ASN A 556 25.71 -7.21 -1.13
N THR A 557 25.32 -8.46 -0.91
CA THR A 557 24.53 -8.93 0.24
C THR A 557 25.22 -10.14 0.86
N GLY A 558 25.08 -10.31 2.17
CA GLY A 558 25.61 -11.46 2.88
C GLY A 558 26.83 -11.16 3.74
N ILE A 559 27.50 -12.22 4.17
CA ILE A 559 28.69 -12.14 5.01
C ILE A 559 29.89 -11.93 4.09
N LEU A 560 30.39 -10.71 4.06
CA LEU A 560 31.49 -10.32 3.18
C LEU A 560 32.81 -10.13 3.97
N GLY A 561 32.74 -10.30 5.30
CA GLY A 561 33.91 -10.19 6.14
C GLY A 561 34.32 -8.77 6.55
N PRO A 562 35.28 -8.65 7.45
CA PRO A 562 36.05 -9.76 8.02
C PRO A 562 35.25 -10.67 8.95
N VAL A 563 35.63 -11.94 8.96
CA VAL A 563 35.24 -12.91 10.00
C VAL A 563 36.54 -13.29 10.74
N ALA A 564 36.59 -12.98 12.06
CA ALA A 564 37.84 -13.17 12.81
C ALA A 564 37.62 -13.55 14.26
N LEU A 565 38.52 -14.37 14.79
CA LEU A 565 38.64 -14.66 16.22
C LEU A 565 39.73 -13.78 16.84
N HIS A 566 39.41 -13.15 17.96
CA HIS A 566 40.33 -12.32 18.74
C HIS A 566 40.49 -12.90 20.15
N GLY A 567 41.61 -12.61 20.81
CA GLY A 567 41.88 -13.08 22.15
C GLY A 567 42.36 -14.54 22.23
N LEU A 568 42.94 -15.04 21.13
CA LEU A 568 43.65 -16.30 21.10
C LEU A 568 45.10 -16.08 21.59
N ASP A 569 45.80 -17.16 22.00
CA ASP A 569 47.23 -17.07 22.43
C ASP A 569 48.12 -16.44 21.35
N GLN A 570 47.76 -16.65 20.09
CA GLN A 570 48.45 -16.04 18.95
C GLN A 570 47.88 -14.68 18.53
N GLY A 571 46.99 -14.10 19.32
CA GLY A 571 46.30 -12.82 19.09
C GLY A 571 45.05 -12.91 18.25
N LYS A 572 45.11 -12.52 16.96
CA LYS A 572 43.98 -12.53 16.00
C LYS A 572 44.15 -13.61 14.95
N TRP A 573 43.07 -14.33 14.66
CA TRP A 573 42.98 -15.24 13.52
C TRP A 573 41.88 -14.82 12.56
N ASP A 574 42.26 -14.48 11.31
CA ASP A 574 41.33 -14.08 10.24
C ASP A 574 40.83 -15.33 9.50
N LEU A 575 39.53 -15.58 9.60
CA LEU A 575 38.87 -16.71 8.97
C LEU A 575 38.34 -16.36 7.57
N SER A 576 38.35 -15.08 7.18
CA SER A 576 37.70 -14.61 5.95
C SER A 576 38.19 -15.31 4.68
N TRP A 577 39.48 -15.69 4.64
CA TRP A 577 40.12 -16.30 3.49
C TRP A 577 40.27 -17.83 3.57
N GLN A 578 39.70 -18.42 4.64
CA GLN A 578 39.71 -19.86 4.80
C GLN A 578 38.75 -20.54 3.80
N LYS A 579 38.77 -21.86 3.79
CA LYS A 579 37.85 -22.64 2.95
C LYS A 579 36.50 -22.81 3.67
N TRP A 580 35.46 -22.20 3.11
CA TRP A 580 34.09 -22.23 3.66
C TRP A 580 33.24 -23.21 2.87
N THR A 581 32.28 -23.84 3.56
CA THR A 581 31.24 -24.67 2.97
C THR A 581 29.95 -23.89 2.97
N TYR A 582 29.22 -23.92 1.86
CA TYR A 582 28.00 -23.18 1.62
C TYR A 582 26.84 -24.15 1.37
N GLN A 583 25.73 -23.92 2.05
CA GLN A 583 24.45 -24.58 1.80
C GLN A 583 23.42 -23.53 1.46
N VAL A 584 22.77 -23.65 0.28
CA VAL A 584 21.69 -22.80 -0.18
C VAL A 584 20.38 -23.30 0.41
N GLY A 585 19.67 -22.41 1.13
CA GLY A 585 18.39 -22.74 1.74
C GLY A 585 18.49 -23.60 2.99
N LEU A 586 17.32 -23.96 3.48
CA LEU A 586 17.11 -24.83 4.63
C LEU A 586 16.79 -26.26 4.17
N LYS A 587 17.07 -27.26 4.99
CA LYS A 587 16.65 -28.64 4.72
C LYS A 587 15.13 -28.75 4.63
N GLY A 588 14.41 -28.07 5.52
CA GLY A 588 12.94 -28.02 5.48
C GLY A 588 12.38 -27.41 4.19
N GLU A 589 13.07 -26.41 3.59
CA GLU A 589 12.73 -25.90 2.25
C GLU A 589 12.97 -26.98 1.18
N ALA A 590 14.12 -27.63 1.19
CA ALA A 590 14.47 -28.68 0.24
C ALA A 590 13.52 -29.90 0.33
N MET A 591 13.06 -30.23 1.51
CA MET A 591 12.05 -31.28 1.77
C MET A 591 10.60 -30.81 1.54
N ASN A 592 10.39 -29.54 1.21
CA ASN A 592 9.09 -28.92 0.96
C ASN A 592 8.08 -29.09 2.12
N LEU A 593 8.56 -28.93 3.36
CA LEU A 593 7.74 -29.11 4.59
C LEU A 593 6.51 -28.20 4.66
N ALA A 594 6.48 -27.12 3.89
CA ALA A 594 5.33 -26.22 3.81
C ALA A 594 4.20 -26.76 2.92
N SER A 595 4.43 -27.81 2.15
CA SER A 595 3.43 -28.38 1.22
C SER A 595 2.35 -29.17 1.96
N PRO A 596 1.07 -29.03 1.60
CA PRO A 596 0.01 -29.88 2.13
C PRO A 596 0.10 -31.34 1.66
N ASN A 597 0.88 -31.62 0.63
CA ASN A 597 1.16 -32.95 0.11
C ASN A 597 2.50 -33.46 0.64
N ASP A 598 2.67 -33.40 1.95
CA ASP A 598 3.90 -33.78 2.61
C ASP A 598 4.17 -35.30 2.41
N PHE A 599 5.04 -35.61 1.46
CA PHE A 599 5.63 -36.95 1.27
C PHE A 599 6.98 -37.05 1.99
N SER A 600 7.35 -36.04 2.81
CA SER A 600 8.62 -36.08 3.51
C SER A 600 8.62 -37.17 4.59
N SER A 601 9.67 -37.96 4.60
CA SER A 601 9.94 -38.97 5.63
C SER A 601 10.49 -38.34 6.94
N VAL A 602 10.12 -37.10 7.24
CA VAL A 602 10.59 -36.39 8.41
C VAL A 602 9.83 -36.86 9.65
N GLU A 603 10.55 -37.20 10.67
CA GLU A 603 9.95 -37.53 11.98
C GLU A 603 9.59 -36.24 12.71
N TRP A 604 8.29 -35.88 12.65
CA TRP A 604 7.76 -34.75 13.40
C TRP A 604 7.60 -35.12 14.87
N MET A 605 8.16 -34.31 15.74
CA MET A 605 8.03 -34.49 17.21
C MET A 605 6.73 -33.84 17.70
N SER A 606 5.95 -34.59 18.46
CA SER A 606 4.68 -34.13 19.05
C SER A 606 4.80 -33.99 20.57
N GLY A 607 4.09 -33.06 21.19
CA GLY A 607 3.86 -32.97 22.61
C GLY A 607 4.23 -31.65 23.29
N SER A 608 3.79 -31.51 24.54
CA SER A 608 3.94 -30.32 25.37
C SER A 608 5.40 -29.94 25.72
N LEU A 609 6.34 -30.84 25.55
CA LEU A 609 7.77 -30.60 25.80
C LEU A 609 8.42 -29.69 24.74
N ILE A 610 7.81 -29.56 23.55
CA ILE A 610 8.33 -28.80 22.42
C ILE A 610 8.16 -27.31 22.66
N ALA A 611 6.99 -26.88 23.14
CA ALA A 611 6.71 -25.48 23.46
C ALA A 611 7.60 -24.93 24.60
N GLN A 612 8.16 -25.82 25.45
CA GLN A 612 9.03 -25.42 26.55
C GLN A 612 10.49 -25.16 26.11
N LYS A 613 10.92 -25.66 24.96
CA LYS A 613 12.32 -25.57 24.55
C LYS A 613 12.66 -24.26 23.83
N GLN A 614 11.66 -23.57 23.20
CA GLN A 614 11.87 -22.32 22.44
C GLN A 614 13.18 -22.37 21.58
N GLN A 615 13.35 -23.45 20.85
CA GLN A 615 14.58 -23.67 20.08
C GLN A 615 14.58 -22.79 18.81
N PRO A 616 15.69 -22.15 18.47
CA PRO A 616 15.86 -21.49 17.19
C PRO A 616 15.91 -22.52 16.06
N LEU A 617 15.63 -22.06 14.85
CA LEU A 617 15.64 -22.84 13.61
C LEU A 617 14.70 -24.05 13.66
N THR A 618 13.45 -23.83 14.07
CA THR A 618 12.47 -24.89 14.22
C THR A 618 11.31 -24.68 13.23
N TRP A 619 10.96 -25.72 12.50
CA TRP A 619 9.73 -25.81 11.75
C TRP A 619 8.60 -26.26 12.69
N HIS A 620 7.48 -25.57 12.61
CA HIS A 620 6.28 -25.91 13.35
C HIS A 620 5.13 -26.12 12.39
N LYS A 621 4.27 -27.11 12.65
CA LYS A 621 3.02 -27.28 11.93
C LYS A 621 1.87 -27.56 12.88
N THR A 622 0.67 -27.14 12.46
CA THR A 622 -0.60 -27.47 13.14
C THR A 622 -1.73 -27.45 12.12
N ILE A 623 -2.86 -28.00 12.51
CA ILE A 623 -4.09 -28.03 11.71
C ILE A 623 -5.16 -27.22 12.43
N PHE A 624 -5.96 -26.49 11.66
CA PHE A 624 -7.10 -25.71 12.15
C PHE A 624 -8.26 -25.74 11.16
N ASN A 625 -9.46 -25.42 11.64
CA ASN A 625 -10.65 -25.28 10.81
C ASN A 625 -10.91 -23.80 10.49
N GLU A 626 -11.56 -23.54 9.36
CA GLU A 626 -11.97 -22.17 9.02
C GLU A 626 -12.99 -21.65 10.04
N PRO A 627 -12.81 -20.43 10.59
CA PRO A 627 -13.82 -19.81 11.46
C PRO A 627 -15.03 -19.34 10.65
N GLU A 628 -16.19 -19.48 11.25
CA GLU A 628 -17.44 -18.96 10.68
C GLU A 628 -17.40 -17.45 10.49
N GLY A 629 -18.22 -16.96 9.54
CA GLY A 629 -18.38 -15.55 9.21
C GLY A 629 -17.59 -15.13 7.97
N SER A 630 -17.70 -13.86 7.62
CA SER A 630 -17.08 -13.28 6.41
C SER A 630 -16.00 -12.24 6.74
N GLU A 631 -15.74 -12.00 8.03
CA GLU A 631 -14.75 -11.02 8.45
C GLU A 631 -13.35 -11.47 8.02
N PRO A 632 -12.48 -10.54 7.59
CA PRO A 632 -11.10 -10.85 7.28
C PRO A 632 -10.36 -11.45 8.46
N LEU A 633 -9.41 -12.32 8.15
CA LEU A 633 -8.65 -13.08 9.14
C LEU A 633 -7.19 -12.67 9.18
N ALA A 634 -6.58 -12.83 10.35
CA ALA A 634 -5.14 -12.74 10.52
C ALA A 634 -4.64 -13.78 11.52
N LEU A 635 -3.36 -14.16 11.37
CA LEU A 635 -2.62 -14.84 12.42
C LEU A 635 -2.06 -13.79 13.38
N ASP A 636 -2.32 -13.96 14.66
CA ASP A 636 -1.64 -13.25 15.73
C ASP A 636 -0.37 -14.02 16.06
N MET A 637 0.78 -13.40 15.78
CA MET A 637 2.10 -14.01 15.97
C MET A 637 2.72 -13.63 17.31
N GLU A 638 1.89 -13.36 18.34
CA GLU A 638 2.38 -13.08 19.68
C GLU A 638 3.21 -14.25 20.22
N GLY A 639 4.38 -13.94 20.75
CA GLY A 639 5.28 -14.97 21.31
C GLY A 639 6.25 -15.58 20.31
N MET A 640 6.13 -15.27 19.03
CA MET A 640 7.06 -15.69 17.99
C MET A 640 8.18 -14.66 17.77
N GLY A 641 9.31 -15.09 17.22
CA GLY A 641 10.47 -14.25 16.97
C GLY A 641 10.54 -13.72 15.55
N LYS A 642 11.08 -14.51 14.63
CA LYS A 642 11.32 -14.14 13.22
C LYS A 642 11.30 -15.39 12.34
N GLY A 643 10.77 -15.28 11.12
CA GLY A 643 10.75 -16.39 10.17
C GLY A 643 9.77 -16.22 9.03
N GLN A 644 9.15 -17.31 8.58
CA GLN A 644 8.22 -17.33 7.45
C GLN A 644 6.98 -18.18 7.77
N ILE A 645 5.85 -17.89 7.11
CA ILE A 645 4.54 -18.52 7.35
C ILE A 645 3.94 -19.01 6.05
N TRP A 646 3.33 -20.21 6.09
CA TRP A 646 2.56 -20.80 4.99
C TRP A 646 1.22 -21.32 5.48
N ILE A 647 0.19 -21.17 4.66
CA ILE A 647 -1.12 -21.79 4.86
C ILE A 647 -1.48 -22.59 3.61
N ASN A 648 -1.74 -23.89 3.78
CA ASN A 648 -2.06 -24.82 2.68
C ASN A 648 -1.02 -24.73 1.52
N GLY A 649 0.26 -24.55 1.84
CA GLY A 649 1.34 -24.38 0.88
C GLY A 649 1.48 -22.98 0.27
N GLN A 650 0.57 -22.07 0.56
CA GLN A 650 0.63 -20.67 0.13
C GLN A 650 1.43 -19.83 1.13
N SER A 651 2.51 -19.19 0.68
CA SER A 651 3.32 -18.35 1.56
C SER A 651 2.64 -17.02 1.87
N ILE A 652 2.34 -16.79 3.15
CA ILE A 652 1.89 -15.47 3.63
C ILE A 652 3.05 -14.48 3.56
N GLY A 653 4.23 -14.89 3.97
CA GLY A 653 5.42 -14.04 3.92
C GLY A 653 6.31 -14.17 5.15
N ARG A 654 7.23 -13.21 5.24
CA ARG A 654 8.15 -13.08 6.38
C ARG A 654 7.42 -12.50 7.59
N TYR A 655 7.67 -13.03 8.78
CA TYR A 655 7.26 -12.39 10.04
C TYR A 655 8.48 -12.03 10.89
N TRP A 656 8.34 -10.97 11.66
CA TRP A 656 9.36 -10.53 12.60
C TRP A 656 8.72 -9.64 13.66
N THR A 657 8.88 -10.02 14.94
CA THR A 657 8.42 -9.23 16.08
C THR A 657 9.42 -8.14 16.50
N ALA A 658 10.04 -7.48 15.49
CA ALA A 658 10.90 -6.33 15.73
C ALA A 658 10.08 -5.15 16.28
N PHE A 659 10.53 -4.58 17.41
CA PHE A 659 9.83 -3.49 18.10
C PHE A 659 10.10 -2.15 17.43
N ALA A 660 9.04 -1.39 17.20
CA ALA A 660 9.11 -0.11 16.54
C ALA A 660 9.86 0.94 17.38
N ASN A 661 10.86 1.55 16.76
CA ASN A 661 11.55 2.72 17.27
C ASN A 661 11.02 3.97 16.56
N GLY A 662 10.73 5.04 17.28
CA GLY A 662 10.22 6.27 16.70
C GLY A 662 9.68 7.25 17.73
N ASN A 663 9.02 8.32 17.22
CA ASN A 663 8.38 9.33 18.06
C ASN A 663 6.86 9.32 17.82
N CYS A 664 6.13 8.77 18.80
CA CYS A 664 4.66 8.66 18.76
C CYS A 664 3.94 9.77 19.59
N ASN A 665 4.51 10.95 19.69
CA ASN A 665 4.01 12.06 20.53
C ASN A 665 2.87 12.87 19.92
N GLY A 666 1.92 12.20 19.27
CA GLY A 666 0.74 12.84 18.67
C GLY A 666 1.01 13.46 17.30
N CYS A 667 -0.05 13.92 16.68
CA CYS A 667 -0.03 14.44 15.31
C CYS A 667 -1.02 15.58 15.11
N SER A 668 -0.56 16.68 14.49
CA SER A 668 -1.43 17.72 13.95
C SER A 668 -1.63 17.53 12.46
N TYR A 669 -2.86 17.66 11.95
CA TYR A 669 -3.11 17.63 10.51
C TYR A 669 -2.52 18.83 9.79
N ALA A 670 -2.43 19.99 10.45
CA ALA A 670 -2.01 21.23 9.85
C ALA A 670 -0.49 21.31 9.64
N GLY A 671 -0.09 21.91 8.51
CA GLY A 671 1.30 22.02 8.09
C GLY A 671 1.81 20.75 7.37
N GLY A 672 2.88 20.91 6.58
CA GLY A 672 3.40 19.89 5.69
C GLY A 672 3.62 18.53 6.36
N PHE A 673 3.15 17.45 5.70
CA PHE A 673 3.35 16.07 6.12
C PHE A 673 4.71 15.54 5.65
N ARG A 674 5.29 14.70 6.48
CA ARG A 674 6.42 13.81 6.18
C ARG A 674 6.29 12.56 7.04
N PRO A 675 6.86 11.40 6.68
CA PRO A 675 6.67 10.14 7.41
C PRO A 675 6.98 10.21 8.90
N THR A 676 7.93 11.05 9.31
CA THR A 676 8.32 11.24 10.71
C THR A 676 7.36 12.11 11.52
N LYS A 677 6.37 12.77 10.89
CA LYS A 677 5.47 13.70 11.59
C LYS A 677 4.43 13.00 12.44
N CYS A 678 3.85 11.91 11.93
CA CYS A 678 2.77 11.20 12.61
C CYS A 678 3.09 9.72 12.62
N GLN A 679 3.50 9.21 13.77
CA GLN A 679 3.95 7.85 13.97
C GLN A 679 3.14 7.17 15.06
N LEU A 680 2.90 5.86 14.89
CA LEU A 680 2.18 5.00 15.80
C LEU A 680 2.99 3.74 16.10
N GLY A 681 2.62 3.03 17.17
CA GLY A 681 3.16 1.71 17.48
C GLY A 681 4.53 1.71 18.18
N CYS A 682 5.10 2.86 18.55
CA CYS A 682 6.38 2.91 19.26
C CYS A 682 6.38 2.03 20.51
N GLY A 683 7.44 1.20 20.67
CA GLY A 683 7.57 0.24 21.78
C GLY A 683 6.69 -1.00 21.65
N LYS A 684 6.05 -1.22 20.49
CA LYS A 684 5.30 -2.45 20.14
C LYS A 684 5.91 -3.09 18.91
N PRO A 685 5.66 -4.38 18.63
CA PRO A 685 6.04 -4.99 17.36
C PRO A 685 5.47 -4.19 16.19
N THR A 686 6.30 -3.90 15.19
CA THR A 686 5.87 -3.15 13.99
C THR A 686 4.74 -3.87 13.27
N GLN A 687 4.84 -5.19 13.12
CA GLN A 687 3.79 -6.05 12.61
C GLN A 687 3.63 -7.25 13.54
N ARG A 688 2.42 -7.44 14.07
CA ARG A 688 2.02 -8.57 14.92
C ARG A 688 1.04 -9.48 14.19
N TYR A 689 0.15 -8.90 13.39
CA TYR A 689 -0.94 -9.59 12.70
C TYR A 689 -0.59 -9.78 11.22
N TYR A 690 -0.79 -11.01 10.72
CA TYR A 690 -0.45 -11.39 9.35
C TYR A 690 -1.70 -11.85 8.63
N HIS A 691 -2.04 -11.19 7.51
CA HIS A 691 -3.26 -11.39 6.75
C HIS A 691 -3.37 -12.84 6.26
N VAL A 692 -4.51 -13.47 6.53
CA VAL A 692 -4.88 -14.79 6.03
C VAL A 692 -6.04 -14.63 5.07
N PRO A 693 -5.81 -14.71 3.75
CA PRO A 693 -6.91 -14.67 2.78
C PRO A 693 -7.87 -15.85 2.98
N ARG A 694 -9.16 -15.56 3.13
CA ARG A 694 -10.17 -16.61 3.29
C ARG A 694 -10.21 -17.57 2.09
N SER A 695 -9.95 -17.06 0.89
CA SER A 695 -9.89 -17.88 -0.33
C SER A 695 -8.79 -18.96 -0.33
N TRP A 696 -7.83 -18.86 0.60
CA TRP A 696 -6.80 -19.89 0.77
C TRP A 696 -7.23 -21.00 1.74
N LEU A 697 -8.34 -20.83 2.46
CA LEU A 697 -8.83 -21.76 3.46
C LEU A 697 -9.82 -22.76 2.87
N LYS A 698 -9.77 -23.97 3.42
CA LYS A 698 -10.77 -25.02 3.28
C LYS A 698 -11.67 -24.99 4.53
N PRO A 699 -12.90 -25.49 4.46
CA PRO A 699 -13.76 -25.55 5.65
C PRO A 699 -13.10 -26.23 6.84
N THR A 700 -12.31 -27.27 6.59
CA THR A 700 -11.63 -28.06 7.63
C THR A 700 -10.21 -28.42 7.20
N GLN A 701 -9.39 -28.79 8.19
CA GLN A 701 -8.03 -29.33 8.01
C GLN A 701 -7.11 -28.39 7.21
N ASN A 702 -7.10 -27.11 7.56
CA ASN A 702 -6.11 -26.17 7.03
C ASN A 702 -4.76 -26.41 7.69
N LEU A 703 -3.74 -26.62 6.90
CA LEU A 703 -2.37 -26.79 7.36
C LEU A 703 -1.70 -25.42 7.52
N LEU A 704 -1.31 -25.10 8.75
CA LEU A 704 -0.41 -23.97 9.05
C LEU A 704 1.00 -24.54 9.25
N VAL A 705 1.96 -24.01 8.50
CA VAL A 705 3.38 -24.27 8.69
C VAL A 705 4.11 -22.95 8.91
N LEU A 706 5.06 -22.95 9.80
CA LEU A 706 5.95 -21.81 10.00
C LEU A 706 7.39 -22.28 10.29
N PHE A 707 8.33 -21.47 9.90
CA PHE A 707 9.73 -21.61 10.27
C PHE A 707 10.10 -20.51 11.25
N GLU A 708 10.60 -20.87 12.45
CA GLU A 708 11.00 -19.93 13.51
C GLU A 708 12.52 -19.88 13.62
N GLU A 709 13.10 -18.71 13.41
CA GLU A 709 14.55 -18.51 13.39
C GLU A 709 15.17 -18.30 14.77
N LEU A 710 14.46 -17.69 15.69
CA LEU A 710 14.98 -17.19 16.98
C LEU A 710 14.55 -18.01 18.19
N GLY A 711 13.54 -18.84 18.01
CA GLY A 711 12.88 -19.55 19.09
C GLY A 711 11.70 -18.76 19.64
N GLY A 712 10.50 -19.27 19.41
CA GLY A 712 9.23 -18.72 19.85
C GLY A 712 8.34 -19.77 20.46
N ASP A 713 7.20 -19.36 21.00
CA ASP A 713 6.18 -20.23 21.56
C ASP A 713 4.98 -20.33 20.63
N PRO A 714 4.87 -21.38 19.79
CA PRO A 714 3.79 -21.52 18.83
C PRO A 714 2.42 -21.69 19.50
N SER A 715 2.35 -22.09 20.76
CA SER A 715 1.09 -22.21 21.49
C SER A 715 0.37 -20.87 21.72
N ARG A 716 1.09 -19.75 21.57
CA ARG A 716 0.54 -18.40 21.67
C ARG A 716 0.01 -17.86 20.34
N ILE A 717 0.19 -18.58 19.25
CA ILE A 717 -0.37 -18.20 17.96
C ILE A 717 -1.88 -18.44 17.98
N SER A 718 -2.64 -17.47 17.50
CA SER A 718 -4.09 -17.58 17.37
C SER A 718 -4.59 -16.98 16.06
N LEU A 719 -5.73 -17.51 15.58
CA LEU A 719 -6.44 -16.92 14.46
C LEU A 719 -7.41 -15.85 14.98
N VAL A 720 -7.38 -14.69 14.39
CA VAL A 720 -8.18 -13.54 14.83
C VAL A 720 -8.98 -12.97 13.65
N LYS A 721 -10.11 -12.34 13.94
CA LYS A 721 -10.98 -11.64 12.98
C LYS A 721 -10.76 -10.13 13.07
N ARG A 722 -10.69 -9.46 11.92
CA ARG A 722 -10.64 -8.01 11.88
C ARG A 722 -12.05 -7.42 11.83
N ALA A 723 -12.40 -6.64 12.82
CA ALA A 723 -13.74 -6.08 12.97
C ALA A 723 -13.71 -4.64 13.49
N VAL A 724 -14.81 -3.91 13.29
CA VAL A 724 -15.01 -2.59 13.91
C VAL A 724 -15.40 -2.78 15.38
N SER A 725 -14.66 -2.17 16.29
CA SER A 725 -14.98 -2.16 17.73
C SER A 725 -15.90 -1.01 18.10
N SER A 726 -15.60 0.19 17.62
CA SER A 726 -16.40 1.37 17.85
C SER A 726 -16.38 2.31 16.63
N VAL A 727 -17.42 3.13 16.56
CA VAL A 727 -17.57 4.18 15.55
C VAL A 727 -17.82 5.51 16.24
N CYS A 728 -17.09 6.53 15.80
CA CYS A 728 -17.27 7.89 16.26
C CYS A 728 -17.70 8.79 15.12
N SER A 729 -18.41 9.86 15.42
CA SER A 729 -18.64 10.95 14.48
C SER A 729 -18.75 12.28 15.24
N GLU A 730 -18.21 13.33 14.62
CA GLU A 730 -18.31 14.69 15.12
C GLU A 730 -18.75 15.61 13.98
N VAL A 731 -19.88 16.25 14.11
CA VAL A 731 -20.43 17.13 13.06
C VAL A 731 -21.00 18.40 13.69
N ALA A 732 -20.64 19.56 13.16
CA ALA A 732 -21.15 20.86 13.59
C ALA A 732 -22.51 21.19 12.96
N GLU A 733 -23.30 22.07 13.59
CA GLU A 733 -24.61 22.56 13.09
C GLU A 733 -24.57 23.13 11.67
N TYR A 734 -23.44 23.72 11.28
CA TYR A 734 -23.24 24.31 9.95
C TYR A 734 -22.14 23.56 9.18
N HIS A 735 -22.15 22.23 9.26
CA HIS A 735 -21.22 21.43 8.46
C HIS A 735 -21.60 21.56 6.97
N PRO A 736 -20.66 21.90 6.08
CA PRO A 736 -20.95 22.01 4.65
C PRO A 736 -21.42 20.67 4.08
N THR A 737 -22.50 20.68 3.28
CA THR A 737 -23.02 19.47 2.65
C THR A 737 -23.38 19.72 1.18
N ILE A 738 -23.08 18.75 0.32
CA ILE A 738 -23.46 18.76 -1.10
C ILE A 738 -24.98 18.76 -1.26
N LYS A 739 -25.73 18.16 -0.33
CA LYS A 739 -27.20 18.09 -0.38
C LYS A 739 -27.85 19.47 -0.32
N ASN A 740 -27.36 20.36 0.54
CA ASN A 740 -27.88 21.71 0.66
C ASN A 740 -27.63 22.55 -0.60
N TRP A 741 -26.49 22.36 -1.28
CA TRP A 741 -26.19 23.02 -2.53
C TRP A 741 -27.20 22.68 -3.63
N HIS A 742 -27.61 21.42 -3.80
CA HIS A 742 -28.62 21.02 -4.79
C HIS A 742 -29.96 21.70 -4.55
N ILE A 743 -30.37 21.88 -3.30
CA ILE A 743 -31.64 22.55 -2.95
C ILE A 743 -31.58 24.03 -3.30
N GLU A 744 -30.49 24.72 -2.96
CA GLU A 744 -30.31 26.15 -3.24
C GLU A 744 -30.21 26.44 -4.73
N SER A 745 -29.54 25.58 -5.50
CA SER A 745 -29.34 25.73 -6.97
C SER A 745 -30.66 25.59 -7.75
N TYR A 746 -31.64 24.85 -7.25
CA TYR A 746 -32.93 24.64 -7.92
C TYR A 746 -34.07 25.48 -7.36
N GLY A 747 -33.81 26.50 -6.52
CA GLY A 747 -34.74 27.52 -6.09
C GLY A 747 -35.82 27.07 -5.10
N LYS A 748 -35.62 25.95 -4.41
CA LYS A 748 -36.55 25.51 -3.34
C LYS A 748 -35.92 25.76 -1.97
N VAL A 749 -36.22 26.87 -1.36
CA VAL A 749 -35.63 27.35 -0.08
C VAL A 749 -36.25 26.66 1.16
N GLU A 750 -37.28 25.83 1.02
CA GLU A 750 -38.04 25.34 2.17
C GLU A 750 -37.47 24.14 2.93
N ASP A 751 -36.52 23.39 2.37
CA ASP A 751 -35.96 22.21 3.00
C ASP A 751 -34.44 22.31 3.24
N PHE A 752 -34.01 23.23 4.09
CA PHE A 752 -32.64 23.25 4.57
C PHE A 752 -32.37 21.97 5.40
N HIS A 753 -31.69 20.99 4.81
CA HIS A 753 -31.32 19.79 5.53
C HIS A 753 -30.25 20.06 6.58
N SER A 754 -30.64 20.09 7.83
CA SER A 754 -29.68 20.12 8.93
C SER A 754 -28.68 18.98 8.77
N PRO A 755 -27.39 19.21 9.02
CA PRO A 755 -26.35 18.18 8.99
C PRO A 755 -26.75 16.98 9.84
N LYS A 756 -26.26 15.79 9.49
CA LYS A 756 -26.56 14.55 10.21
C LYS A 756 -25.27 13.86 10.59
N VAL A 757 -25.22 13.34 11.79
CA VAL A 757 -24.28 12.28 12.16
C VAL A 757 -24.74 10.99 11.52
N HIS A 758 -23.84 10.30 10.85
CA HIS A 758 -24.03 8.96 10.31
C HIS A 758 -23.10 7.99 11.00
N LEU A 759 -23.66 6.92 11.58
CA LEU A 759 -22.92 5.84 12.19
C LEU A 759 -23.26 4.53 11.48
N ARG A 760 -22.25 3.70 11.24
CA ARG A 760 -22.40 2.40 10.57
C ARG A 760 -21.37 1.40 11.11
N CYS A 761 -21.86 0.27 11.60
CA CYS A 761 -21.04 -0.91 11.89
C CYS A 761 -20.83 -1.77 10.62
N ASN A 762 -19.90 -2.70 10.65
CA ASN A 762 -19.69 -3.64 9.56
C ASN A 762 -20.90 -4.56 9.34
N PRO A 763 -21.05 -5.20 8.18
CA PRO A 763 -22.01 -6.28 7.99
C PRO A 763 -21.91 -7.34 9.10
N GLY A 764 -23.05 -7.83 9.57
CA GLY A 764 -23.10 -8.76 10.70
C GLY A 764 -22.96 -8.14 12.10
N GLN A 765 -22.75 -6.83 12.20
CA GLN A 765 -22.69 -6.09 13.47
C GLN A 765 -23.81 -5.07 13.60
N ALA A 766 -24.19 -4.73 14.82
CA ALA A 766 -25.10 -3.65 15.16
C ALA A 766 -24.53 -2.75 16.26
N ILE A 767 -25.03 -1.54 16.37
CA ILE A 767 -24.69 -0.62 17.46
C ILE A 767 -25.30 -1.20 18.74
N SER A 768 -24.46 -1.64 19.66
CA SER A 768 -24.88 -2.30 20.91
C SER A 768 -25.05 -1.31 22.08
N SER A 769 -24.24 -0.25 22.09
CA SER A 769 -24.32 0.78 23.13
C SER A 769 -23.76 2.12 22.63
N ILE A 770 -24.18 3.20 23.27
CA ILE A 770 -23.60 4.53 23.10
C ILE A 770 -22.64 4.76 24.28
N LYS A 771 -21.37 4.92 23.98
CA LYS A 771 -20.31 5.15 24.97
C LYS A 771 -20.20 6.62 25.33
N PHE A 772 -20.38 7.50 24.32
CA PHE A 772 -20.39 8.95 24.51
C PHE A 772 -21.37 9.60 23.54
N ALA A 773 -22.11 10.62 24.01
CA ALA A 773 -22.92 11.51 23.18
C ALA A 773 -23.03 12.89 23.81
N SER A 774 -22.65 13.95 23.09
CA SER A 774 -22.82 15.32 23.56
C SER A 774 -23.12 16.25 22.39
N PHE A 775 -24.27 16.93 22.46
CA PHE A 775 -24.62 18.05 21.61
C PHE A 775 -24.37 19.35 22.38
N GLY A 776 -23.43 20.16 21.89
CA GLY A 776 -22.95 21.38 22.55
C GLY A 776 -21.51 21.71 22.15
N THR A 777 -20.64 21.83 23.14
CA THR A 777 -19.19 22.12 22.94
C THR A 777 -18.31 20.99 23.49
N PRO A 778 -18.50 19.71 23.07
CA PRO A 778 -17.70 18.61 23.57
C PRO A 778 -16.21 18.82 23.30
N LEU A 779 -15.36 18.21 24.11
CA LEU A 779 -13.91 18.24 24.01
C LEU A 779 -13.35 16.86 23.65
N GLY A 780 -12.08 16.82 23.23
CA GLY A 780 -11.40 15.57 22.89
C GLY A 780 -11.64 15.11 21.45
N THR A 781 -11.29 13.85 21.18
CA THR A 781 -11.44 13.15 19.90
C THR A 781 -12.00 11.75 20.11
N CYS A 782 -12.26 11.00 19.05
CA CYS A 782 -12.70 9.62 19.12
C CYS A 782 -11.87 8.80 20.12
N GLY A 783 -12.52 8.19 21.10
CA GLY A 783 -11.91 7.45 22.22
C GLY A 783 -11.57 8.28 23.46
N THR A 784 -11.57 9.63 23.35
CA THR A 784 -11.20 10.54 24.45
C THR A 784 -12.21 11.69 24.65
N TYR A 785 -13.40 11.56 24.08
CA TYR A 785 -14.44 12.61 24.19
C TYR A 785 -14.83 12.88 25.65
N GLN A 786 -15.06 14.16 25.95
CA GLN A 786 -15.54 14.67 27.24
C GLN A 786 -16.62 15.74 27.00
N GLU A 787 -17.54 15.87 27.93
CA GLU A 787 -18.51 16.94 27.93
C GLU A 787 -17.82 18.29 28.13
N GLY A 788 -18.23 19.26 27.32
CA GLY A 788 -17.77 20.65 27.47
C GLY A 788 -18.69 21.44 28.40
N THR A 789 -18.43 22.73 28.49
CA THR A 789 -19.25 23.66 29.31
C THR A 789 -20.67 23.80 28.82
N CYS A 790 -20.93 23.49 27.54
CA CYS A 790 -22.25 23.44 26.92
C CYS A 790 -22.57 22.00 26.55
N HIS A 791 -23.62 21.43 27.10
CA HIS A 791 -24.06 20.04 26.90
C HIS A 791 -25.57 19.90 27.02
N ALA A 792 -26.19 19.27 26.03
CA ALA A 792 -27.60 18.88 26.07
C ALA A 792 -27.74 17.53 26.78
N THR A 793 -28.41 17.51 27.92
CA THR A 793 -28.64 16.30 28.73
C THR A 793 -29.41 15.21 28.02
N THR A 794 -30.18 15.57 26.96
CA THR A 794 -30.94 14.64 26.11
C THR A 794 -30.06 13.87 25.11
N SER A 795 -28.77 14.22 24.95
CA SER A 795 -27.91 13.68 23.90
C SER A 795 -27.87 12.15 23.87
N TYR A 796 -27.66 11.52 25.02
CA TYR A 796 -27.63 10.05 25.13
C TYR A 796 -28.98 9.41 24.77
N SER A 797 -30.07 9.86 25.32
CA SER A 797 -31.38 9.26 25.11
C SER A 797 -31.82 9.33 23.64
N VAL A 798 -31.51 10.43 22.95
CA VAL A 798 -31.78 10.58 21.52
C VAL A 798 -30.99 9.57 20.69
N LEU A 799 -29.69 9.44 20.96
CA LEU A 799 -28.85 8.50 20.24
C LEU A 799 -29.21 7.05 20.53
N GLN A 800 -29.46 6.70 21.81
CA GLN A 800 -29.89 5.36 22.21
C GLN A 800 -31.16 4.94 21.46
N LYS A 801 -32.20 5.78 21.48
CA LYS A 801 -33.47 5.49 20.81
C LYS A 801 -33.32 5.34 19.28
N LYS A 802 -32.43 6.13 18.64
CA LYS A 802 -32.30 6.15 17.18
C LYS A 802 -31.34 5.10 16.64
N CYS A 803 -30.34 4.67 17.42
CA CYS A 803 -29.19 3.92 16.90
C CYS A 803 -29.03 2.50 17.46
N ILE A 804 -29.38 2.23 18.72
CA ILE A 804 -29.19 0.90 19.32
C ILE A 804 -29.95 -0.17 18.55
N GLY A 805 -29.36 -1.34 18.38
CA GLY A 805 -29.86 -2.48 17.64
C GLY A 805 -29.79 -2.36 16.12
N LYS A 806 -29.31 -1.23 15.58
CA LYS A 806 -29.21 -1.01 14.13
C LYS A 806 -27.79 -1.13 13.62
N GLN A 807 -27.59 -1.69 12.43
CA GLN A 807 -26.31 -1.69 11.74
C GLN A 807 -25.90 -0.27 11.35
N ARG A 808 -26.86 0.60 11.01
CA ARG A 808 -26.64 2.00 10.65
C ARG A 808 -27.71 2.90 11.22
N CYS A 809 -27.33 4.11 11.61
CA CYS A 809 -28.27 5.16 11.99
C CYS A 809 -27.83 6.52 11.46
N ALA A 810 -28.80 7.42 11.36
CA ALA A 810 -28.58 8.83 11.01
C ALA A 810 -29.36 9.72 12.00
N VAL A 811 -28.67 10.70 12.56
CA VAL A 811 -29.26 11.62 13.54
C VAL A 811 -29.03 13.06 13.12
N THR A 812 -30.12 13.79 12.92
CA THR A 812 -30.08 15.20 12.54
C THR A 812 -29.58 16.06 13.70
N ILE A 813 -28.68 16.97 13.40
CA ILE A 813 -28.08 17.89 14.35
C ILE A 813 -28.91 19.16 14.37
N SER A 814 -29.74 19.32 15.39
CA SER A 814 -30.60 20.50 15.54
C SER A 814 -31.07 20.70 16.98
N ASN A 815 -31.35 21.94 17.34
CA ASN A 815 -31.99 22.27 18.61
C ASN A 815 -33.35 21.61 18.77
N SER A 816 -34.05 21.28 17.68
CA SER A 816 -35.33 20.55 17.75
C SER A 816 -35.22 19.11 18.23
N ASN A 817 -34.06 18.45 17.97
CA ASN A 817 -33.81 17.08 18.42
C ASN A 817 -33.21 17.00 19.85
N PHE A 818 -32.34 17.96 20.20
CA PHE A 818 -31.56 17.91 21.43
C PHE A 818 -31.91 18.97 22.47
N GLY A 819 -32.73 19.96 22.12
CA GLY A 819 -32.88 21.19 22.89
C GLY A 819 -31.77 22.20 22.55
N ASP A 820 -31.89 23.43 23.09
CA ASP A 820 -30.84 24.43 22.96
C ASP A 820 -30.10 24.61 24.29
N PRO A 821 -29.00 23.87 24.55
CA PRO A 821 -28.32 23.95 25.82
C PRO A 821 -27.62 25.30 26.03
N CYS A 822 -27.31 26.04 24.96
CA CYS A 822 -26.55 27.28 25.01
C CYS A 822 -26.94 28.18 23.83
N PRO A 823 -27.92 29.09 24.02
CA PRO A 823 -28.33 30.02 22.97
C PRO A 823 -27.17 30.85 22.43
N LYS A 824 -27.13 31.04 21.10
CA LYS A 824 -26.10 31.79 20.38
C LYS A 824 -24.68 31.17 20.38
N VAL A 825 -24.47 29.99 20.93
CA VAL A 825 -23.22 29.23 20.85
C VAL A 825 -23.33 28.24 19.70
N LEU A 826 -22.31 28.21 18.84
CA LEU A 826 -22.20 27.23 17.77
C LEU A 826 -21.95 25.84 18.39
N LYS A 827 -22.85 24.90 18.08
CA LYS A 827 -22.85 23.57 18.67
C LYS A 827 -22.38 22.52 17.65
N ARG A 828 -21.86 21.41 18.18
CA ARG A 828 -21.57 20.21 17.43
C ARG A 828 -22.07 18.97 18.20
N LEU A 829 -22.38 17.91 17.48
CA LEU A 829 -22.69 16.61 18.06
C LEU A 829 -21.47 15.71 17.93
N SER A 830 -20.91 15.28 19.07
CA SER A 830 -19.89 14.23 19.12
C SER A 830 -20.49 12.97 19.69
N VAL A 831 -20.24 11.84 19.02
CA VAL A 831 -20.79 10.52 19.38
C VAL A 831 -19.70 9.46 19.30
N GLU A 832 -19.69 8.55 20.28
CA GLU A 832 -18.96 7.28 20.26
C GLU A 832 -19.93 6.14 20.54
N ALA A 833 -20.01 5.17 19.62
CA ALA A 833 -20.90 4.02 19.71
C ALA A 833 -20.11 2.71 19.54
N VAL A 834 -20.49 1.68 20.28
CA VAL A 834 -19.87 0.35 20.23
C VAL A 834 -20.59 -0.52 19.21
N CYS A 835 -19.84 -1.21 18.36
CA CYS A 835 -20.32 -2.22 17.43
C CYS A 835 -20.14 -3.62 18.01
N ALA A 836 -21.17 -4.46 17.99
CA ALA A 836 -21.10 -5.86 18.41
C ALA A 836 -21.79 -6.78 17.39
N PRO A 837 -21.40 -8.06 17.30
CA PRO A 837 -22.09 -9.04 16.47
C PRO A 837 -23.59 -9.08 16.77
N ILE A 838 -24.40 -9.30 15.74
CA ILE A 838 -25.85 -9.48 15.90
C ILE A 838 -26.08 -10.88 16.46
N THR A 839 -26.46 -10.99 17.75
CA THR A 839 -26.89 -12.25 18.36
C THR A 839 -28.42 -12.36 18.26
N SER A 840 -28.93 -13.58 18.10
CA SER A 840 -30.35 -13.87 17.94
C SER A 840 -31.25 -13.36 19.10
N THR A 841 -30.66 -12.89 20.20
CA THR A 841 -31.35 -12.30 21.35
C THR A 841 -31.61 -10.79 21.21
N ASN A 842 -31.08 -10.10 20.22
CA ASN A 842 -31.15 -8.63 20.06
C ASN A 842 -32.04 -8.16 18.90
N VAL A 843 -32.86 -9.05 18.34
CA VAL A 843 -33.80 -8.66 17.25
C VAL A 843 -35.18 -8.44 17.85
N GLU A 844 -35.56 -7.18 18.15
CA GLU A 844 -36.96 -6.84 18.22
C GLU A 844 -37.59 -6.97 16.82
N PRO A 845 -38.77 -7.61 16.69
CA PRO A 845 -39.40 -7.78 15.40
C PRO A 845 -39.80 -6.41 14.82
N ASN A 846 -39.33 -6.12 13.63
CA ASN A 846 -39.72 -4.97 12.85
C ASN A 846 -41.26 -4.97 12.69
N SER A 847 -41.96 -4.06 13.37
CA SER A 847 -43.31 -3.67 12.99
C SER A 847 -43.24 -2.98 11.61
N ARG A 848 -43.78 -3.63 10.61
CA ARG A 848 -44.05 -3.03 9.29
C ARG A 848 -44.93 -1.81 9.46
N GLY A 849 -44.47 -0.68 8.93
CA GLY A 849 -45.20 0.56 8.76
C GLY A 849 -44.39 1.45 7.82
#